data_fd886f06cf71405c3413b5388761a2c6
#
_entry.id   fd886f06cf71405c3413b5388761a2c6
#
_cell.length_a   1.000
_cell.length_b   1.000
_cell.length_c   1.000
_cell.angle_alpha   90.00
_cell.angle_beta   90.00
_cell.angle_gamma   90.00
#
_symmetry.space_group_name_H-M   'P 1'
#
loop_
_entity.id
_entity.type
_entity.pdbx_description
1 polymer ?
#
loop_
_entity_poly.entity_id
_entity_poly.type
_entity_poly.pdbx_seq_one_letter_code
_entity_poly.pdbx_strand_id
1 'polypeptide(L)'
;MGVYEILPIILFVIQLGLIGYYIYTAIKSQKFISKNTIFYFVPISIVLFVLYTLGANYKAEVTNTPLTVMDYLAICKAVIAATVFELKTDYLTHLMDACWSFRLAYILAVVLSIACVYTSVISLVFNTVLNKFRISKALSKNCDILIGENDYNLDYIRKSESNCIVITNNIKSERINEYYVNKIGVLQMNFNSKNLLKTFKVSLRKERELNFISFCDSTTNLGFIKEFEDFLNMPLKKEKVLDRKTCYLKVEIDLNNQMSLKNKILENKTLAAFIDCFNRYELFSLDFVEKNPITEHLPKDFILEDKGVVSSKKKINVVYLGFGKFSKTLHKAQLTNDQLPTINNDKLVRYKINYYAFDKDEKANEDKNMNFYFRRFDENVSKYNSKEYFTPSEKLDNLKFEVTNVESYKLINHLLDIIDIKKKEDSYNRYIISFGTDVDNIDMAIKIESILKEHNFENYEIYIHVRNQFPSAIRLLDNPKINVIGNISSIFNHDVIVNERLLELAKLVNRKYDQKRLADSSWYSLSPIKQASNIYSSLNIRLKLNLLGYDYIKENHIVDNEEIIDEISKKVKFEKKSYDDYLFYKNNKIEPVHSIAYQEHLRWNAFYISNGYVPLKIKDIKLLNPNGNYGPEFYKDDNSLKLHACLTTYEGLDEYHHHLAKLLSEANSREIEENINVVETYKYDHMIVENIRPMFKDSKYRIIKRG
;
A
#
# COMPACT_ATOMS: atom_id res chain seq x y z
N MET A 1 -15.99 71.57 15.44
CA MET A 1 -15.04 70.69 16.10
C MET A 1 -15.52 69.23 16.23
N GLY A 2 -16.76 68.99 16.63
CA GLY A 2 -17.24 67.65 16.95
C GLY A 2 -16.96 66.51 15.92
N VAL A 3 -17.15 66.75 14.60
CA VAL A 3 -16.95 65.70 13.57
C VAL A 3 -15.49 65.39 13.38
N TYR A 4 -14.63 66.38 13.39
CA TYR A 4 -13.18 66.26 13.23
C TYR A 4 -12.47 65.61 14.42
N GLU A 5 -13.11 65.55 15.59
CA GLU A 5 -12.62 64.88 16.78
C GLU A 5 -13.18 63.49 16.97
N ILE A 6 -14.49 63.30 16.73
CA ILE A 6 -15.21 62.05 16.98
C ILE A 6 -14.88 61.00 15.91
N LEU A 7 -14.93 61.37 14.64
CA LEU A 7 -14.75 60.43 13.53
C LEU A 7 -13.35 59.78 13.51
N PRO A 8 -12.24 60.50 13.77
CA PRO A 8 -10.93 59.88 13.93
C PRO A 8 -10.86 58.88 15.09
N ILE A 9 -11.55 59.12 16.20
CA ILE A 9 -11.61 58.14 17.31
C ILE A 9 -12.33 56.86 16.88
N ILE A 10 -13.44 56.99 16.17
CA ILE A 10 -14.19 55.84 15.62
C ILE A 10 -13.28 55.05 14.65
N LEU A 11 -12.59 55.71 13.75
CA LEU A 11 -11.67 55.12 12.79
C LEU A 11 -10.51 54.42 13.51
N PHE A 12 -9.99 54.99 14.56
CA PHE A 12 -8.93 54.39 15.39
C PHE A 12 -9.41 53.10 16.07
N VAL A 13 -10.65 53.10 16.62
CA VAL A 13 -11.25 51.92 17.24
C VAL A 13 -11.47 50.81 16.20
N ILE A 14 -11.94 51.16 14.97
CA ILE A 14 -12.10 50.23 13.87
C ILE A 14 -10.74 49.57 13.49
N GLN A 15 -9.68 50.36 13.43
CA GLN A 15 -8.32 49.86 13.14
C GLN A 15 -7.85 48.89 14.22
N LEU A 16 -8.04 49.18 15.51
CA LEU A 16 -7.75 48.27 16.60
C LEU A 16 -8.57 46.96 16.49
N GLY A 17 -9.83 47.06 16.11
CA GLY A 17 -10.69 45.88 15.81
C GLY A 17 -10.14 45.04 14.69
N LEU A 18 -9.66 45.65 13.59
CA LEU A 18 -9.04 44.95 12.48
C LEU A 18 -7.74 44.24 12.88
N ILE A 19 -6.92 44.87 13.73
CA ILE A 19 -5.72 44.25 14.30
C ILE A 19 -6.08 43.04 15.18
N GLY A 20 -7.05 43.21 16.08
CA GLY A 20 -7.53 42.12 16.94
C GLY A 20 -8.08 40.93 16.12
N TYR A 21 -8.87 41.20 15.10
CA TYR A 21 -9.39 40.18 14.22
C TYR A 21 -8.27 39.49 13.42
N TYR A 22 -7.27 40.23 12.93
CA TYR A 22 -6.11 39.66 12.26
C TYR A 22 -5.31 38.72 13.20
N ILE A 23 -5.03 39.16 14.41
CA ILE A 23 -4.32 38.36 15.43
C ILE A 23 -5.13 37.10 15.76
N TYR A 24 -6.46 37.23 15.96
CA TYR A 24 -7.36 36.10 16.20
C TYR A 24 -7.33 35.09 15.06
N THR A 25 -7.42 35.53 13.80
CA THR A 25 -7.39 34.64 12.64
C THR A 25 -6.01 34.01 12.45
N ALA A 26 -4.93 34.71 12.73
CA ALA A 26 -3.55 34.21 12.70
C ALA A 26 -3.33 33.10 13.74
N ILE A 27 -3.83 33.30 14.97
CA ILE A 27 -3.75 32.28 16.04
C ILE A 27 -4.59 31.06 15.67
N LYS A 28 -5.86 31.26 15.25
CA LYS A 28 -6.76 30.18 14.92
C LYS A 28 -6.27 29.34 13.73
N SER A 29 -5.64 29.95 12.74
CA SER A 29 -5.13 29.27 11.53
C SER A 29 -3.73 28.69 11.70
N GLN A 30 -3.04 28.95 12.82
CA GLN A 30 -1.60 28.65 13.02
C GLN A 30 -0.69 29.19 11.89
N LYS A 31 -1.15 30.18 11.15
CA LYS A 31 -0.46 30.78 9.99
C LYS A 31 -0.24 32.25 10.27
N PHE A 32 0.98 32.60 10.61
CA PHE A 32 1.34 34.00 10.89
C PHE A 32 1.20 34.91 9.67
N ILE A 33 1.23 34.36 8.46
CA ILE A 33 1.08 35.08 7.19
C ILE A 33 0.04 34.36 6.35
N SER A 34 -1.18 34.86 6.34
CA SER A 34 -2.29 34.34 5.55
C SER A 34 -2.31 34.99 4.17
N LYS A 35 -2.75 34.24 3.12
CA LYS A 35 -3.09 34.79 1.79
C LYS A 35 -4.14 35.92 1.86
N ASN A 36 -4.84 35.98 2.99
CA ASN A 36 -5.89 36.96 3.25
C ASN A 36 -5.38 38.33 3.68
N THR A 37 -4.05 38.54 3.80
CA THR A 37 -3.49 39.85 4.18
C THR A 37 -3.92 40.95 3.19
N ILE A 38 -4.12 40.61 1.91
CA ILE A 38 -4.67 41.52 0.90
C ILE A 38 -6.10 41.98 1.26
N PHE A 39 -6.93 41.17 1.88
CA PHE A 39 -8.26 41.56 2.29
C PHE A 39 -8.30 42.60 3.41
N TYR A 40 -7.22 42.73 4.22
CA TYR A 40 -7.09 43.79 5.22
C TYR A 40 -6.61 45.10 4.61
N PHE A 41 -5.95 45.06 3.47
CA PHE A 41 -5.46 46.24 2.76
C PHE A 41 -6.62 47.13 2.32
N VAL A 42 -7.72 46.58 1.81
CA VAL A 42 -8.87 47.34 1.30
C VAL A 42 -9.53 48.19 2.42
N PRO A 43 -9.92 47.66 3.60
CA PRO A 43 -10.46 48.45 4.70
C PRO A 43 -9.49 49.53 5.18
N ILE A 44 -8.18 49.24 5.28
CA ILE A 44 -7.19 50.22 5.69
C ILE A 44 -7.04 51.35 4.68
N SER A 45 -7.07 51.02 3.39
CA SER A 45 -7.06 52.04 2.30
C SER A 45 -8.29 52.93 2.34
N ILE A 46 -9.46 52.38 2.66
CA ILE A 46 -10.67 53.16 2.86
C ILE A 46 -10.52 54.10 4.06
N VAL A 47 -9.97 53.63 5.17
CA VAL A 47 -9.71 54.49 6.35
C VAL A 47 -8.74 55.60 5.98
N LEU A 48 -7.66 55.31 5.27
CA LEU A 48 -6.72 56.35 4.80
C LEU A 48 -7.43 57.37 3.90
N PHE A 49 -8.26 56.93 2.98
CA PHE A 49 -9.01 57.83 2.12
C PHE A 49 -9.93 58.76 2.89
N VAL A 50 -10.65 58.23 3.91
CA VAL A 50 -11.50 59.04 4.80
C VAL A 50 -10.66 60.06 5.58
N LEU A 51 -9.52 59.66 6.12
CA LEU A 51 -8.63 60.54 6.88
C LEU A 51 -8.07 61.64 5.98
N TYR A 52 -7.62 61.34 4.76
CA TYR A 52 -7.14 62.38 3.82
C TYR A 52 -8.28 63.34 3.41
N THR A 53 -9.50 62.83 3.24
CA THR A 53 -10.67 63.65 2.92
C THR A 53 -11.05 64.55 4.09
N LEU A 54 -11.01 64.07 5.33
CA LEU A 54 -11.23 64.90 6.50
C LEU A 54 -10.18 65.99 6.65
N GLY A 55 -8.92 65.67 6.46
CA GLY A 55 -7.84 66.65 6.50
C GLY A 55 -7.97 67.73 5.42
N ALA A 56 -8.35 67.32 4.22
CA ALA A 56 -8.57 68.27 3.12
C ALA A 56 -9.77 69.17 3.36
N ASN A 57 -10.90 68.64 3.87
CA ASN A 57 -12.08 69.46 4.22
C ASN A 57 -11.76 70.44 5.31
N TYR A 58 -11.06 70.03 6.36
CA TYR A 58 -10.65 70.93 7.45
C TYR A 58 -9.73 72.07 6.92
N LYS A 59 -8.77 71.71 6.05
CA LYS A 59 -7.92 72.70 5.41
C LYS A 59 -8.74 73.68 4.59
N ALA A 60 -9.70 73.22 3.78
CA ALA A 60 -10.61 74.01 2.96
C ALA A 60 -11.43 75.00 3.82
N GLU A 61 -11.92 74.55 4.98
CA GLU A 61 -12.62 75.40 5.94
C GLU A 61 -11.70 76.47 6.55
N VAL A 62 -10.49 76.12 6.95
CA VAL A 62 -9.53 77.05 7.55
C VAL A 62 -9.02 78.07 6.51
N THR A 63 -8.83 77.68 5.27
CA THR A 63 -8.31 78.55 4.18
C THR A 63 -9.37 79.23 3.35
N ASN A 64 -10.65 78.97 3.62
CA ASN A 64 -11.81 79.44 2.82
C ASN A 64 -11.70 79.11 1.30
N THR A 65 -11.09 77.97 0.97
CA THR A 65 -10.92 77.52 -0.44
C THR A 65 -11.72 76.24 -0.68
N PRO A 66 -12.75 76.23 -1.55
CA PRO A 66 -13.55 75.02 -1.80
C PRO A 66 -12.70 73.94 -2.48
N LEU A 67 -12.93 72.66 -2.09
CA LEU A 67 -12.30 71.49 -2.75
C LEU A 67 -12.81 71.33 -4.16
N THR A 68 -11.90 71.06 -5.08
CA THR A 68 -12.18 70.78 -6.50
C THR A 68 -12.12 69.27 -6.74
N VAL A 69 -12.62 68.80 -7.92
CA VAL A 69 -12.50 67.41 -8.35
C VAL A 69 -11.03 66.95 -8.43
N MET A 70 -10.12 67.87 -8.79
CA MET A 70 -8.69 67.60 -8.84
C MET A 70 -8.09 67.32 -7.44
N ASP A 71 -8.64 67.91 -6.38
CA ASP A 71 -8.21 67.65 -5.01
C ASP A 71 -8.57 66.24 -4.60
N TYR A 72 -9.75 65.73 -4.96
CA TYR A 72 -10.15 64.33 -4.69
C TYR A 72 -9.28 63.33 -5.46
N LEU A 73 -8.89 63.64 -6.71
CA LEU A 73 -7.92 62.84 -7.47
C LEU A 73 -6.52 62.84 -6.79
N ALA A 74 -6.12 63.99 -6.28
CA ALA A 74 -4.88 64.13 -5.55
C ALA A 74 -4.89 63.37 -4.21
N ILE A 75 -6.05 63.32 -3.52
CA ILE A 75 -6.28 62.49 -2.34
C ILE A 75 -6.11 61.01 -2.69
N CYS A 76 -6.76 60.53 -3.75
CA CYS A 76 -6.60 59.15 -4.21
C CYS A 76 -5.13 58.80 -4.45
N LYS A 77 -4.39 59.71 -5.15
CA LYS A 77 -2.95 59.55 -5.35
C LYS A 77 -2.15 59.54 -4.05
N ALA A 78 -2.51 60.39 -3.08
CA ALA A 78 -1.85 60.43 -1.79
C ALA A 78 -2.09 59.16 -0.95
N VAL A 79 -3.27 58.58 -1.01
CA VAL A 79 -3.57 57.27 -0.37
C VAL A 79 -2.68 56.18 -0.96
N ILE A 80 -2.56 56.10 -2.27
CA ILE A 80 -1.67 55.11 -2.92
C ILE A 80 -0.20 55.40 -2.53
N ALA A 81 0.23 56.64 -2.55
CA ALA A 81 1.59 57.04 -2.17
C ALA A 81 1.93 56.68 -0.69
N ALA A 82 0.97 56.85 0.19
CA ALA A 82 1.14 56.48 1.60
C ALA A 82 1.40 54.99 1.81
N THR A 83 0.89 54.12 0.94
CA THR A 83 1.15 52.67 0.99
C THR A 83 2.58 52.24 0.61
N VAL A 84 3.31 53.13 -0.07
CA VAL A 84 4.72 52.93 -0.52
C VAL A 84 5.70 53.91 0.12
N PHE A 85 5.38 54.40 1.35
CA PHE A 85 6.17 55.32 2.15
C PHE A 85 6.31 56.76 1.60
N GLU A 86 5.59 57.16 0.57
CA GLU A 86 5.60 58.53 0.12
C GLU A 86 4.49 59.29 0.80
N LEU A 87 4.80 59.88 1.97
CA LEU A 87 3.83 60.60 2.81
C LEU A 87 3.62 62.01 2.28
N LYS A 88 2.45 62.29 1.68
CA LYS A 88 1.99 63.61 1.28
C LYS A 88 1.13 64.20 2.38
N THR A 89 1.69 65.10 3.16
CA THR A 89 1.04 65.66 4.33
C THR A 89 0.34 66.99 4.11
N ASP A 90 0.45 67.57 2.91
CA ASP A 90 -0.05 68.92 2.58
C ASP A 90 -1.54 69.17 2.87
N TYR A 91 -2.34 68.10 2.79
CA TYR A 91 -3.77 68.12 3.12
C TYR A 91 -4.04 67.83 4.60
N LEU A 92 -3.07 67.34 5.35
CA LEU A 92 -3.26 66.78 6.70
C LEU A 92 -2.72 67.65 7.80
N THR A 93 -1.74 68.50 7.55
CA THR A 93 -0.97 69.26 8.53
C THR A 93 -1.85 70.08 9.43
N HIS A 94 -2.80 70.85 8.89
CA HIS A 94 -3.70 71.71 9.67
C HIS A 94 -4.55 70.91 10.69
N LEU A 95 -5.08 69.75 10.28
CA LEU A 95 -5.88 68.88 11.17
C LEU A 95 -5.00 68.07 12.12
N MET A 96 -3.84 67.65 11.69
CA MET A 96 -2.88 66.93 12.56
C MET A 96 -2.38 67.82 13.70
N ASP A 97 -2.22 69.10 13.46
CA ASP A 97 -1.80 70.07 14.49
C ASP A 97 -2.96 70.40 15.45
N ALA A 98 -4.18 70.46 14.93
CA ALA A 98 -5.37 70.79 15.69
C ALA A 98 -5.97 69.62 16.49
N CYS A 99 -5.79 68.35 16.05
CA CYS A 99 -6.48 67.19 16.63
C CYS A 99 -5.51 66.03 16.85
N TRP A 100 -5.23 65.68 18.09
CA TRP A 100 -4.32 64.59 18.46
C TRP A 100 -4.89 63.22 18.10
N SER A 101 -6.22 63.02 18.18
CA SER A 101 -6.87 61.74 17.81
C SER A 101 -6.75 61.45 16.34
N PHE A 102 -6.85 62.52 15.51
CA PHE A 102 -6.60 62.41 14.09
C PHE A 102 -5.17 61.98 13.76
N ARG A 103 -4.20 62.57 14.47
CA ARG A 103 -2.79 62.22 14.32
C ARG A 103 -2.52 60.76 14.62
N LEU A 104 -3.10 60.22 15.71
CA LEU A 104 -2.96 58.81 16.09
C LEU A 104 -3.63 57.87 15.05
N ALA A 105 -4.85 58.19 14.64
CA ALA A 105 -5.57 57.37 13.65
C ALA A 105 -4.84 57.31 12.31
N TYR A 106 -4.26 58.46 11.86
CA TYR A 106 -3.49 58.52 10.65
C TYR A 106 -2.19 57.73 10.74
N ILE A 107 -1.38 57.91 11.78
CA ILE A 107 -0.15 57.17 11.97
C ILE A 107 -0.41 55.66 11.97
N LEU A 108 -1.44 55.22 12.70
CA LEU A 108 -1.81 53.79 12.79
C LEU A 108 -2.23 53.28 11.41
N ALA A 109 -3.04 54.02 10.64
CA ALA A 109 -3.47 53.62 9.31
C ALA A 109 -2.30 53.43 8.34
N VAL A 110 -1.36 54.38 8.36
CA VAL A 110 -0.13 54.32 7.54
C VAL A 110 0.73 53.10 7.95
N VAL A 111 0.99 52.90 9.21
CA VAL A 111 1.78 51.77 9.71
C VAL A 111 1.14 50.45 9.34
N LEU A 112 -0.19 50.31 9.48
CA LEU A 112 -0.93 49.11 9.08
C LEU A 112 -0.90 48.88 7.55
N SER A 113 -1.06 49.92 6.77
CA SER A 113 -0.98 49.84 5.32
C SER A 113 0.38 49.30 4.84
N ILE A 114 1.42 49.88 5.36
CA ILE A 114 2.80 49.49 5.11
C ILE A 114 3.04 48.05 5.57
N ALA A 115 2.62 47.70 6.78
CA ALA A 115 2.75 46.35 7.29
C ALA A 115 2.01 45.32 6.39
N CYS A 116 0.81 45.63 5.88
CA CYS A 116 0.07 44.78 4.95
C CYS A 116 0.81 44.56 3.63
N VAL A 117 1.37 45.59 3.03
CA VAL A 117 2.11 45.48 1.79
C VAL A 117 3.39 44.66 1.98
N TYR A 118 4.19 45.02 2.99
CA TYR A 118 5.44 44.31 3.25
C TYR A 118 5.24 42.85 3.65
N THR A 119 4.25 42.54 4.50
CA THR A 119 3.97 41.15 4.84
C THR A 119 3.50 40.35 3.62
N SER A 120 2.75 40.95 2.69
CA SER A 120 2.32 40.30 1.45
C SER A 120 3.53 40.02 0.55
N VAL A 121 4.41 40.99 0.35
CA VAL A 121 5.63 40.84 -0.48
C VAL A 121 6.59 39.84 0.17
N ILE A 122 6.85 39.97 1.47
CA ILE A 122 7.72 39.04 2.20
C ILE A 122 7.16 37.61 2.13
N SER A 123 5.85 37.44 2.27
CA SER A 123 5.20 36.13 2.17
C SER A 123 5.45 35.47 0.81
N LEU A 124 5.27 36.21 -0.29
CA LEU A 124 5.50 35.70 -1.63
C LEU A 124 6.96 35.33 -1.90
N VAL A 125 7.88 36.23 -1.54
CA VAL A 125 9.32 36.02 -1.74
C VAL A 125 9.83 34.93 -0.80
N PHE A 126 9.44 34.97 0.46
CA PHE A 126 9.89 34.03 1.49
C PHE A 126 9.42 32.59 1.19
N ASN A 127 8.16 32.40 0.78
CA ASN A 127 7.66 31.09 0.40
C ASN A 127 8.42 30.53 -0.81
N THR A 128 8.75 31.35 -1.79
CA THR A 128 9.53 30.93 -2.96
C THR A 128 10.96 30.53 -2.58
N VAL A 129 11.63 31.35 -1.75
CA VAL A 129 12.99 31.07 -1.26
C VAL A 129 13.01 29.84 -0.34
N LEU A 130 12.05 29.75 0.57
CA LEU A 130 11.93 28.62 1.48
C LEU A 130 11.66 27.32 0.73
N ASN A 131 10.81 27.37 -0.31
CA ASN A 131 10.54 26.20 -1.14
C ASN A 131 11.82 25.74 -1.89
N LYS A 132 12.58 26.67 -2.48
CA LYS A 132 13.87 26.34 -3.12
C LYS A 132 14.85 25.73 -2.10
N PHE A 133 14.91 26.27 -0.89
CA PHE A 133 15.75 25.72 0.18
C PHE A 133 15.32 24.30 0.57
N ARG A 134 14.02 24.05 0.74
CA ARG A 134 13.47 22.73 1.05
C ARG A 134 13.83 21.70 -0.03
N ILE A 135 13.63 22.06 -1.30
CA ILE A 135 14.01 21.20 -2.45
C ILE A 135 15.52 20.92 -2.42
N SER A 136 16.35 21.93 -2.27
CA SER A 136 17.80 21.77 -2.24
C SER A 136 18.25 20.88 -1.06
N LYS A 137 17.65 21.07 0.12
CA LYS A 137 17.92 20.26 1.30
C LYS A 137 17.49 18.80 1.09
N ALA A 138 16.32 18.54 0.53
CA ALA A 138 15.86 17.19 0.24
C ALA A 138 16.77 16.48 -0.78
N LEU A 139 17.11 17.13 -1.87
CA LEU A 139 17.97 16.61 -2.93
C LEU A 139 19.46 16.51 -2.53
N SER A 140 19.85 17.03 -1.37
CA SER A 140 21.21 16.83 -0.84
C SER A 140 21.42 15.45 -0.21
N LYS A 141 20.36 14.65 -0.07
CA LYS A 141 20.33 13.30 0.48
C LYS A 141 19.57 12.38 -0.49
N ASN A 142 19.44 11.09 -0.12
CA ASN A 142 18.48 10.20 -0.78
C ASN A 142 17.07 10.78 -0.61
N CYS A 143 16.27 10.73 -1.67
CA CYS A 143 15.03 11.48 -1.72
C CYS A 143 13.92 10.74 -2.45
N ASP A 144 12.73 10.73 -1.83
CA ASP A 144 11.52 10.25 -2.47
C ASP A 144 10.83 11.40 -3.20
N ILE A 145 10.51 11.17 -4.46
CA ILE A 145 9.96 12.17 -5.36
C ILE A 145 8.55 11.75 -5.75
N LEU A 146 7.57 12.35 -5.09
CA LEU A 146 6.16 12.04 -5.33
C LEU A 146 5.65 12.78 -6.57
N ILE A 147 5.03 12.04 -7.50
CA ILE A 147 4.60 12.58 -8.78
C ILE A 147 3.08 12.78 -8.78
N GLY A 148 2.66 13.96 -9.29
CA GLY A 148 1.25 14.30 -9.44
C GLY A 148 0.63 14.93 -8.20
N GLU A 149 -0.66 15.24 -8.33
CA GLU A 149 -1.47 15.87 -7.28
C GLU A 149 -2.57 14.90 -6.83
N ASN A 150 -2.34 14.22 -5.71
CA ASN A 150 -3.33 13.30 -5.13
C ASN A 150 -3.23 13.27 -3.59
N ASP A 151 -4.26 12.77 -2.93
CA ASP A 151 -4.33 12.70 -1.47
C ASP A 151 -3.35 11.69 -0.89
N TYR A 152 -3.00 10.65 -1.65
CA TYR A 152 -2.08 9.59 -1.23
C TYR A 152 -0.65 10.09 -1.01
N ASN A 153 -0.24 11.15 -1.73
CA ASN A 153 1.04 11.80 -1.49
C ASN A 153 1.14 12.35 -0.06
N LEU A 154 0.05 12.91 0.47
CA LEU A 154 0.03 13.42 1.85
C LEU A 154 0.09 12.29 2.88
N ASP A 155 -0.61 11.18 2.61
CA ASP A 155 -0.57 10.00 3.48
C ASP A 155 0.84 9.40 3.51
N TYR A 156 1.49 9.29 2.34
CA TYR A 156 2.89 8.86 2.24
C TYR A 156 3.83 9.78 3.05
N ILE A 157 3.73 11.10 2.87
CA ILE A 157 4.58 12.09 3.54
C ILE A 157 4.43 12.02 5.06
N ARG A 158 3.21 11.88 5.57
CA ARG A 158 2.93 11.84 7.02
C ARG A 158 3.53 10.63 7.72
N LYS A 159 3.74 9.54 6.99
CA LYS A 159 4.23 8.26 7.52
C LYS A 159 5.67 7.95 7.17
N SER A 160 6.20 8.62 6.14
CA SER A 160 7.59 8.42 5.73
C SER A 160 8.53 9.33 6.52
N GLU A 161 9.57 8.76 7.11
CA GLU A 161 10.68 9.49 7.71
C GLU A 161 11.71 9.96 6.66
N SER A 162 11.48 9.61 5.40
CA SER A 162 12.36 9.93 4.27
C SER A 162 12.28 11.40 3.86
N ASN A 163 13.32 11.88 3.18
CA ASN A 163 13.28 13.20 2.58
C ASN A 163 12.37 13.16 1.34
N CYS A 164 11.34 13.98 1.31
CA CYS A 164 10.36 13.99 0.25
C CYS A 164 10.30 15.33 -0.49
N ILE A 165 10.04 15.28 -1.79
CA ILE A 165 9.59 16.42 -2.60
C ILE A 165 8.39 15.98 -3.45
N VAL A 166 7.60 16.95 -3.90
CA VAL A 166 6.48 16.71 -4.81
C VAL A 166 6.74 17.37 -6.15
N ILE A 167 6.53 16.64 -7.25
CA ILE A 167 6.54 17.15 -8.62
C ILE A 167 5.11 17.23 -9.13
N THR A 168 4.71 18.40 -9.65
CA THR A 168 3.42 18.55 -10.29
C THR A 168 3.43 19.70 -11.30
N ASN A 169 2.59 19.61 -12.33
CA ASN A 169 2.42 20.65 -13.34
C ASN A 169 1.29 21.62 -13.02
N ASN A 170 0.36 21.21 -12.16
CA ASN A 170 -0.83 22.00 -11.84
C ASN A 170 -1.22 21.76 -10.37
N ILE A 171 -0.89 22.71 -9.49
CA ILE A 171 -1.25 22.59 -8.07
C ILE A 171 -2.30 23.64 -7.72
N LYS A 172 -3.42 23.16 -7.17
CA LYS A 172 -4.38 24.03 -6.48
C LYS A 172 -3.71 24.64 -5.25
N SER A 173 -3.95 25.94 -5.07
CA SER A 173 -3.30 26.73 -4.01
C SER A 173 -3.48 26.16 -2.59
N GLU A 174 -4.57 25.45 -2.34
CA GLU A 174 -4.87 24.81 -1.03
C GLU A 174 -3.91 23.66 -0.73
N ARG A 175 -3.65 22.78 -1.69
CA ARG A 175 -2.71 21.64 -1.51
C ARG A 175 -1.26 22.06 -1.38
N ILE A 176 -0.84 23.14 -2.05
CA ILE A 176 0.51 23.71 -1.84
C ILE A 176 0.71 24.03 -0.36
N ASN A 177 -0.30 24.63 0.27
CA ASN A 177 -0.20 24.98 1.69
C ASN A 177 -0.07 23.74 2.58
N GLU A 178 -0.76 22.64 2.27
CA GLU A 178 -0.62 21.38 3.02
C GLU A 178 0.78 20.79 2.91
N TYR A 179 1.38 20.80 1.71
CA TYR A 179 2.78 20.39 1.54
C TYR A 179 3.74 21.30 2.31
N TYR A 180 3.51 22.61 2.30
CA TYR A 180 4.34 23.56 3.05
C TYR A 180 4.20 23.41 4.56
N VAL A 181 3.02 23.10 5.08
CA VAL A 181 2.81 22.77 6.52
C VAL A 181 3.64 21.55 6.90
N ASN A 182 3.70 20.54 6.04
CA ASN A 182 4.51 19.34 6.23
C ASN A 182 6.00 19.55 5.86
N LYS A 183 6.46 20.80 5.64
CA LYS A 183 7.85 21.18 5.30
C LYS A 183 8.38 20.55 4.01
N ILE A 184 7.50 20.16 3.08
CA ILE A 184 7.84 19.52 1.81
C ILE A 184 8.12 20.57 0.74
N GLY A 185 9.14 20.32 -0.07
CA GLY A 185 9.46 21.09 -1.26
C GLY A 185 8.56 20.69 -2.43
N VAL A 186 8.04 21.68 -3.16
CA VAL A 186 7.17 21.45 -4.30
C VAL A 186 7.84 21.96 -5.56
N LEU A 187 8.00 21.09 -6.54
CA LEU A 187 8.65 21.35 -7.82
C LEU A 187 7.58 21.42 -8.92
N GLN A 188 7.36 22.64 -9.42
CA GLN A 188 6.37 22.86 -10.47
C GLN A 188 7.00 22.56 -11.83
N MET A 189 6.79 21.37 -12.35
CA MET A 189 7.31 20.93 -13.65
C MET A 189 6.51 19.75 -14.20
N ASN A 190 6.52 19.61 -15.52
CA ASN A 190 6.04 18.39 -16.17
C ASN A 190 7.05 17.25 -15.96
N PHE A 191 6.54 16.08 -15.64
CA PHE A 191 7.35 14.87 -15.58
C PHE A 191 7.64 14.40 -17.00
N ASN A 192 8.81 14.78 -17.50
CA ASN A 192 9.34 14.33 -18.78
C ASN A 192 10.86 14.17 -18.70
N SER A 193 11.41 13.38 -19.61
CA SER A 193 12.81 12.98 -19.63
C SER A 193 13.80 14.16 -19.64
N LYS A 194 13.50 15.24 -20.38
CA LYS A 194 14.34 16.44 -20.46
C LYS A 194 14.36 17.21 -19.14
N ASN A 195 13.20 17.42 -18.54
CA ASN A 195 13.07 18.13 -17.28
C ASN A 195 13.71 17.34 -16.12
N LEU A 196 13.55 16.02 -16.10
CA LEU A 196 14.19 15.15 -15.13
C LEU A 196 15.71 15.30 -15.18
N LEU A 197 16.31 15.19 -16.36
CA LEU A 197 17.75 15.33 -16.52
C LEU A 197 18.25 16.72 -16.09
N LYS A 198 17.54 17.79 -16.47
CA LYS A 198 17.92 19.16 -16.11
C LYS A 198 17.86 19.40 -14.61
N THR A 199 16.78 18.95 -13.98
CA THR A 199 16.48 19.23 -12.57
C THR A 199 17.35 18.42 -11.61
N PHE A 200 17.54 17.13 -11.90
CA PHE A 200 18.24 16.21 -11.01
C PHE A 200 19.71 16.01 -11.33
N LYS A 201 20.26 16.72 -12.30
CA LYS A 201 21.66 16.61 -12.74
C LYS A 201 22.69 16.63 -11.59
N VAL A 202 22.50 17.48 -10.58
CA VAL A 202 23.42 17.58 -9.44
C VAL A 202 23.34 16.38 -8.53
N SER A 203 22.12 15.88 -8.24
CA SER A 203 21.91 14.70 -7.39
C SER A 203 22.46 13.44 -8.07
N LEU A 204 22.25 13.30 -9.38
CA LEU A 204 22.79 12.20 -10.18
C LEU A 204 24.32 12.17 -10.18
N ARG A 205 24.99 13.33 -10.23
CA ARG A 205 26.44 13.44 -10.14
C ARG A 205 27.01 13.00 -8.77
N LYS A 206 26.17 13.04 -7.73
CA LYS A 206 26.53 12.67 -6.36
C LYS A 206 26.07 11.26 -5.98
N GLU A 207 25.60 10.48 -6.97
CA GLU A 207 25.13 9.10 -6.78
C GLU A 207 24.05 8.99 -5.68
N ARG A 208 23.16 10.01 -5.61
CA ARG A 208 22.04 10.01 -4.66
C ARG A 208 20.94 9.10 -5.17
N GLU A 209 20.38 8.32 -4.28
CA GLU A 209 19.19 7.52 -4.57
C GLU A 209 17.97 8.41 -4.71
N LEU A 210 17.29 8.31 -5.85
CA LEU A 210 16.09 9.06 -6.19
C LEU A 210 14.96 8.10 -6.52
N ASN A 211 13.97 8.03 -5.65
CA ASN A 211 12.79 7.18 -5.81
C ASN A 211 11.62 8.01 -6.33
N PHE A 212 11.30 7.87 -7.60
CA PHE A 212 10.13 8.49 -8.21
C PHE A 212 8.91 7.61 -7.95
N ILE A 213 7.89 8.15 -7.26
CA ILE A 213 6.73 7.38 -6.81
C ILE A 213 5.46 8.06 -7.32
N SER A 214 4.58 7.31 -7.99
CA SER A 214 3.31 7.81 -8.48
C SER A 214 2.12 6.97 -8.05
N PHE A 215 1.13 7.64 -7.47
CA PHE A 215 -0.18 7.11 -7.12
C PHE A 215 -1.29 7.62 -8.06
N CYS A 216 -0.93 8.05 -9.26
CA CYS A 216 -1.87 8.49 -10.29
C CYS A 216 -2.63 7.30 -10.90
N ASP A 217 -3.59 7.59 -11.77
CA ASP A 217 -4.27 6.55 -12.54
C ASP A 217 -3.33 5.78 -13.47
N SER A 218 -3.72 4.57 -13.83
CA SER A 218 -2.88 3.68 -14.65
C SER A 218 -2.47 4.26 -16.00
N THR A 219 -3.33 5.05 -16.63
CA THR A 219 -3.03 5.65 -17.94
C THR A 219 -1.93 6.69 -17.82
N THR A 220 -2.05 7.58 -16.84
CA THR A 220 -1.03 8.58 -16.51
C THR A 220 0.30 7.91 -16.13
N ASN A 221 0.24 6.85 -15.33
CA ASN A 221 1.42 6.11 -14.90
C ASN A 221 2.13 5.38 -16.05
N LEU A 222 1.40 4.87 -17.04
CA LEU A 222 2.01 4.34 -18.28
C LEU A 222 2.80 5.42 -19.03
N GLY A 223 2.29 6.65 -19.09
CA GLY A 223 3.01 7.79 -19.64
C GLY A 223 4.31 8.07 -18.87
N PHE A 224 4.28 8.00 -17.53
CA PHE A 224 5.47 8.20 -16.70
C PHE A 224 6.52 7.10 -16.90
N ILE A 225 6.10 5.84 -17.07
CA ILE A 225 7.01 4.74 -17.41
C ILE A 225 7.78 5.06 -18.70
N LYS A 226 7.06 5.49 -19.75
CA LYS A 226 7.68 5.82 -21.04
C LYS A 226 8.67 6.99 -20.92
N GLU A 227 8.28 8.07 -20.26
CA GLU A 227 9.17 9.22 -20.04
C GLU A 227 10.40 8.86 -19.19
N PHE A 228 10.25 7.95 -18.24
CA PHE A 228 11.35 7.49 -17.42
C PHE A 228 12.28 6.55 -18.20
N GLU A 229 11.76 5.68 -19.07
CA GLU A 229 12.53 4.89 -20.02
C GLU A 229 13.39 5.79 -20.91
N ASP A 230 12.77 6.82 -21.51
CA ASP A 230 13.47 7.80 -22.33
C ASP A 230 14.54 8.55 -21.52
N PHE A 231 14.27 8.89 -20.26
CA PHE A 231 15.25 9.49 -19.37
C PHE A 231 16.45 8.56 -19.12
N LEU A 232 16.23 7.26 -18.87
CA LEU A 232 17.31 6.29 -18.66
C LEU A 232 18.16 6.11 -19.92
N ASN A 233 17.55 6.16 -21.11
CA ASN A 233 18.21 5.93 -22.40
C ASN A 233 18.79 7.18 -23.04
N MET A 234 18.60 8.39 -22.48
CA MET A 234 19.10 9.64 -23.07
C MET A 234 20.61 9.65 -23.26
N PRO A 235 21.14 9.95 -24.44
CA PRO A 235 22.58 10.03 -24.66
C PRO A 235 23.18 11.20 -23.87
N LEU A 236 24.22 10.91 -23.11
CA LEU A 236 24.97 11.93 -22.39
C LEU A 236 26.03 12.52 -23.30
N LYS A 237 25.94 13.81 -23.63
CA LYS A 237 27.00 14.51 -24.32
C LYS A 237 28.25 14.56 -23.41
N LYS A 238 29.32 13.90 -23.85
CA LYS A 238 30.76 13.95 -23.46
C LYS A 238 31.18 14.34 -22.03
N GLU A 239 30.30 14.54 -21.08
CA GLU A 239 30.65 14.89 -19.70
C GLU A 239 30.32 13.76 -18.74
N LYS A 240 31.31 13.37 -17.94
CA LYS A 240 31.30 12.45 -16.79
C LYS A 240 29.99 11.67 -16.59
N VAL A 241 30.09 10.36 -16.67
CA VAL A 241 29.01 9.38 -16.48
C VAL A 241 28.09 9.81 -15.33
N LEU A 242 26.89 10.31 -15.68
CA LEU A 242 25.83 10.47 -14.70
C LEU A 242 25.34 9.06 -14.37
N ASP A 243 25.56 8.60 -13.15
CA ASP A 243 25.09 7.29 -12.76
C ASP A 243 23.60 7.35 -12.51
N ARG A 244 22.81 6.85 -13.48
CA ARG A 244 21.36 6.71 -13.38
C ARG A 244 20.95 5.42 -12.67
N LYS A 245 21.90 4.61 -12.28
CA LYS A 245 21.69 3.35 -11.56
C LYS A 245 21.13 3.56 -10.15
N THR A 246 21.05 4.80 -9.69
CA THR A 246 20.47 5.18 -8.40
C THR A 246 19.08 5.80 -8.54
N CYS A 247 18.45 5.74 -9.72
CA CYS A 247 17.12 6.26 -9.98
C CYS A 247 16.13 5.12 -10.16
N TYR A 248 15.05 5.13 -9.39
CA TYR A 248 14.00 4.11 -9.43
C TYR A 248 12.65 4.77 -9.69
N LEU A 249 11.80 4.12 -10.46
CA LEU A 249 10.42 4.53 -10.68
C LEU A 249 9.47 3.47 -10.13
N LYS A 250 8.57 3.86 -9.24
CA LYS A 250 7.55 3.00 -8.66
C LYS A 250 6.18 3.59 -8.95
N VAL A 251 5.34 2.85 -9.67
CA VAL A 251 4.05 3.34 -10.13
C VAL A 251 2.91 2.41 -9.76
N GLU A 252 1.78 2.98 -9.39
CA GLU A 252 0.57 2.23 -9.15
C GLU A 252 -0.11 1.86 -10.47
N ILE A 253 -0.37 0.56 -10.68
CA ILE A 253 -1.03 0.04 -11.89
C ILE A 253 -2.23 -0.82 -11.49
N ASP A 254 -3.30 -0.76 -12.27
CA ASP A 254 -4.48 -1.60 -12.05
C ASP A 254 -4.12 -3.09 -12.16
N LEU A 255 -4.73 -3.91 -11.29
CA LEU A 255 -4.48 -5.36 -11.20
C LEU A 255 -4.58 -6.09 -12.54
N ASN A 256 -5.56 -5.73 -13.35
CA ASN A 256 -5.82 -6.43 -14.62
C ASN A 256 -4.66 -6.36 -15.60
N ASN A 257 -3.86 -5.30 -15.52
CA ASN A 257 -2.77 -5.02 -16.46
C ASN A 257 -1.38 -5.19 -15.82
N GLN A 258 -1.31 -5.31 -14.50
CA GLN A 258 -0.06 -5.27 -13.75
C GLN A 258 0.89 -6.41 -14.16
N MET A 259 0.42 -7.65 -14.21
CA MET A 259 1.26 -8.81 -14.54
C MET A 259 1.75 -8.75 -16.00
N SER A 260 0.89 -8.38 -16.93
CA SER A 260 1.26 -8.22 -18.33
C SER A 260 2.29 -7.10 -18.54
N LEU A 261 2.14 -6.01 -17.80
CA LEU A 261 3.08 -4.89 -17.83
C LEU A 261 4.41 -5.25 -17.18
N LYS A 262 4.40 -5.91 -16.03
CA LYS A 262 5.62 -6.44 -15.39
C LYS A 262 6.37 -7.37 -16.34
N ASN A 263 5.69 -8.25 -17.05
CA ASN A 263 6.33 -9.12 -18.06
C ASN A 263 7.01 -8.30 -19.17
N LYS A 264 6.35 -7.30 -19.72
CA LYS A 264 6.92 -6.42 -20.76
C LYS A 264 8.13 -5.63 -20.27
N ILE A 265 8.08 -5.10 -19.05
CA ILE A 265 9.20 -4.38 -18.44
C ILE A 265 10.39 -5.34 -18.24
N LEU A 266 10.12 -6.57 -17.80
CA LEU A 266 11.15 -7.58 -17.56
C LEU A 266 11.78 -8.17 -18.83
N GLU A 267 11.07 -8.16 -19.96
CA GLU A 267 11.67 -8.48 -21.27
C GLU A 267 12.84 -7.54 -21.57
N ASN A 268 12.77 -6.30 -21.11
CA ASN A 268 13.88 -5.37 -21.13
C ASN A 268 14.65 -5.42 -19.79
N LYS A 269 15.65 -6.29 -19.71
CA LYS A 269 16.45 -6.51 -18.48
C LYS A 269 17.05 -5.23 -17.90
N THR A 270 17.30 -4.23 -18.74
CA THR A 270 17.84 -2.94 -18.29
C THR A 270 16.81 -2.13 -17.54
N LEU A 271 15.54 -2.18 -17.93
CA LEU A 271 14.45 -1.46 -17.27
C LEU A 271 13.95 -2.16 -16.01
N ALA A 272 14.00 -3.47 -15.99
CA ALA A 272 13.49 -4.30 -14.88
C ALA A 272 14.15 -3.99 -13.52
N ALA A 273 15.39 -3.50 -13.53
CA ALA A 273 16.10 -3.13 -12.32
C ALA A 273 15.70 -1.74 -11.77
N PHE A 274 15.02 -0.91 -12.57
CA PHE A 274 14.74 0.50 -12.24
C PHE A 274 13.26 0.86 -12.18
N ILE A 275 12.39 0.02 -12.72
CA ILE A 275 10.94 0.28 -12.78
C ILE A 275 10.20 -0.85 -12.07
N ASP A 276 9.42 -0.50 -11.06
CA ASP A 276 8.49 -1.42 -10.40
C ASP A 276 7.05 -0.91 -10.48
N CYS A 277 6.13 -1.86 -10.62
CA CYS A 277 4.70 -1.61 -10.66
C CYS A 277 4.03 -2.29 -9.46
N PHE A 278 3.28 -1.54 -8.70
CA PHE A 278 2.52 -2.06 -7.56
C PHE A 278 1.02 -1.77 -7.70
N ASN A 279 0.22 -2.47 -6.91
CA ASN A 279 -1.21 -2.21 -6.79
C ASN A 279 -1.60 -2.14 -5.31
N ARG A 280 -2.40 -1.13 -4.93
CA ARG A 280 -2.80 -0.91 -3.53
C ARG A 280 -3.56 -2.08 -2.93
N TYR A 281 -4.48 -2.68 -3.69
CA TYR A 281 -5.30 -3.79 -3.20
C TYR A 281 -4.47 -5.06 -3.01
N GLU A 282 -3.48 -5.28 -3.89
CA GLU A 282 -2.51 -6.37 -3.74
C GLU A 282 -1.64 -6.14 -2.49
N LEU A 283 -1.06 -4.95 -2.33
CA LEU A 283 -0.25 -4.62 -1.15
C LEU A 283 -1.04 -4.78 0.15
N PHE A 284 -2.29 -4.29 0.20
CA PHE A 284 -3.16 -4.52 1.35
C PHE A 284 -3.39 -5.99 1.63
N SER A 285 -3.66 -6.77 0.59
CA SER A 285 -3.94 -8.19 0.73
C SER A 285 -2.72 -8.97 1.22
N LEU A 286 -1.53 -8.63 0.71
CA LEU A 286 -0.27 -9.23 1.16
C LEU A 286 0.04 -8.86 2.61
N ASP A 287 -0.08 -7.58 2.99
CA ASP A 287 0.10 -7.12 4.37
C ASP A 287 -0.91 -7.78 5.33
N PHE A 288 -2.15 -7.96 4.87
CA PHE A 288 -3.19 -8.63 5.65
C PHE A 288 -2.86 -10.10 5.91
N VAL A 289 -2.52 -10.87 4.88
CA VAL A 289 -2.26 -12.32 5.05
C VAL A 289 -0.95 -12.59 5.81
N GLU A 290 0.00 -11.67 5.76
CA GLU A 290 1.20 -11.71 6.60
C GLU A 290 0.86 -11.56 8.08
N LYS A 291 0.05 -10.54 8.41
CA LYS A 291 -0.25 -10.17 9.80
C LYS A 291 -1.35 -11.00 10.42
N ASN A 292 -2.30 -11.44 9.61
CA ASN A 292 -3.53 -12.09 10.05
C ASN A 292 -3.76 -13.41 9.29
N PRO A 293 -2.83 -14.38 9.32
CA PRO A 293 -3.12 -15.69 8.75
C PRO A 293 -4.35 -16.28 9.41
N ILE A 294 -5.07 -17.17 8.72
CA ILE A 294 -6.31 -17.74 9.26
C ILE A 294 -6.11 -18.46 10.62
N THR A 295 -4.90 -18.93 10.86
CA THR A 295 -4.52 -19.64 12.09
C THR A 295 -4.25 -18.73 13.28
N GLU A 296 -4.15 -17.41 13.10
CA GLU A 296 -3.71 -16.44 14.12
C GLU A 296 -4.59 -16.48 15.38
N HIS A 297 -5.90 -16.45 15.20
CA HIS A 297 -6.87 -16.38 16.31
C HIS A 297 -7.72 -17.62 16.46
N LEU A 298 -7.31 -18.75 15.83
CA LEU A 298 -8.00 -20.02 16.06
C LEU A 298 -7.83 -20.47 17.52
N PRO A 299 -8.90 -20.96 18.15
CA PRO A 299 -8.80 -21.61 19.45
C PRO A 299 -7.79 -22.76 19.43
N LYS A 300 -7.15 -23.04 20.57
CA LYS A 300 -6.08 -24.05 20.66
C LYS A 300 -6.52 -25.44 20.19
N ASP A 301 -7.75 -25.84 20.46
CA ASP A 301 -8.29 -27.13 20.09
C ASP A 301 -8.61 -27.30 18.61
N PHE A 302 -8.44 -26.19 17.80
CA PHE A 302 -8.53 -26.25 16.34
C PHE A 302 -7.24 -26.76 15.69
N ILE A 303 -6.10 -26.61 16.34
CA ILE A 303 -4.79 -27.01 15.81
C ILE A 303 -4.23 -28.18 16.63
N LEU A 304 -3.85 -29.25 15.94
CA LEU A 304 -3.12 -30.36 16.48
C LEU A 304 -1.62 -30.14 16.27
N GLU A 305 -0.99 -29.41 17.19
CA GLU A 305 0.40 -28.91 17.08
C GLU A 305 1.44 -30.03 17.03
N ASP A 306 1.14 -31.18 17.66
CA ASP A 306 1.95 -32.40 17.61
C ASP A 306 2.01 -33.03 16.22
N LYS A 307 1.03 -32.74 15.38
CA LYS A 307 0.91 -33.21 13.99
C LYS A 307 1.05 -32.07 12.94
N GLY A 308 0.99 -30.82 13.35
CA GLY A 308 1.06 -29.68 12.45
C GLY A 308 -0.15 -29.54 11.51
N VAL A 309 -1.35 -29.87 11.98
CA VAL A 309 -2.59 -29.90 11.17
C VAL A 309 -3.77 -29.24 11.90
N VAL A 310 -4.81 -28.89 11.13
CA VAL A 310 -6.10 -28.45 11.68
C VAL A 310 -7.00 -29.66 11.91
N SER A 311 -7.76 -29.65 12.99
CA SER A 311 -8.71 -30.72 13.33
C SER A 311 -9.84 -30.81 12.30
N SER A 312 -10.06 -31.99 11.72
CA SER A 312 -11.15 -32.24 10.76
C SER A 312 -12.56 -32.10 11.35
N LYS A 313 -12.68 -32.11 12.68
CA LYS A 313 -13.96 -31.93 13.38
C LYS A 313 -14.39 -30.49 13.52
N LYS A 314 -13.47 -29.54 13.34
CA LYS A 314 -13.71 -28.09 13.47
C LYS A 314 -14.12 -27.47 12.14
N LYS A 315 -14.83 -26.34 12.18
CA LYS A 315 -15.26 -25.58 11.00
C LYS A 315 -14.64 -24.19 11.03
N ILE A 316 -14.07 -23.76 9.92
CA ILE A 316 -13.56 -22.39 9.73
C ILE A 316 -14.35 -21.75 8.62
N ASN A 317 -14.97 -20.62 8.92
CA ASN A 317 -15.78 -19.83 7.99
C ASN A 317 -15.16 -18.45 7.81
N VAL A 318 -15.08 -17.98 6.57
CA VAL A 318 -14.68 -16.62 6.21
C VAL A 318 -15.86 -15.96 5.48
N VAL A 319 -16.32 -14.84 6.00
CA VAL A 319 -17.54 -14.17 5.55
C VAL A 319 -17.21 -12.76 5.07
N TYR A 320 -17.41 -12.51 3.79
CA TYR A 320 -17.24 -11.18 3.18
C TYR A 320 -18.58 -10.47 3.10
N LEU A 321 -18.66 -9.30 3.72
CA LEU A 321 -19.78 -8.37 3.59
C LEU A 321 -19.33 -7.22 2.67
N GLY A 322 -19.87 -7.23 1.45
CA GLY A 322 -19.34 -6.48 0.33
C GLY A 322 -18.22 -7.25 -0.39
N PHE A 323 -18.44 -7.56 -1.67
CA PHE A 323 -17.49 -8.32 -2.48
C PHE A 323 -16.96 -7.51 -3.66
N GLY A 324 -16.59 -6.26 -3.37
CA GLY A 324 -15.94 -5.35 -4.31
C GLY A 324 -14.47 -5.69 -4.56
N LYS A 325 -13.76 -4.80 -5.23
CA LYS A 325 -12.35 -5.01 -5.66
C LYS A 325 -11.40 -5.35 -4.50
N PHE A 326 -11.59 -4.71 -3.34
CA PHE A 326 -10.80 -5.01 -2.13
C PHE A 326 -11.01 -6.45 -1.66
N SER A 327 -12.26 -6.83 -1.37
CA SER A 327 -12.59 -8.18 -0.86
C SER A 327 -12.20 -9.28 -1.84
N LYS A 328 -12.36 -9.07 -3.16
CA LYS A 328 -11.94 -10.03 -4.19
C LYS A 328 -10.44 -10.26 -4.20
N THR A 329 -9.65 -9.18 -4.11
CA THR A 329 -8.20 -9.29 -4.09
C THR A 329 -7.72 -9.96 -2.81
N LEU A 330 -8.35 -9.62 -1.69
CA LEU A 330 -8.07 -10.25 -0.40
C LEU A 330 -8.46 -11.72 -0.40
N HIS A 331 -9.62 -12.08 -0.96
CA HIS A 331 -10.06 -13.47 -1.10
C HIS A 331 -9.04 -14.29 -1.91
N LYS A 332 -8.53 -13.76 -3.02
CA LYS A 332 -7.48 -14.42 -3.81
C LYS A 332 -6.21 -14.66 -3.00
N ALA A 333 -5.78 -13.67 -2.21
CA ALA A 333 -4.61 -13.80 -1.36
C ALA A 333 -4.81 -14.82 -0.22
N GLN A 334 -5.97 -14.78 0.44
CA GLN A 334 -6.34 -15.75 1.46
C GLN A 334 -6.47 -17.16 0.89
N LEU A 335 -7.17 -17.33 -0.25
CA LEU A 335 -7.28 -18.63 -0.90
C LEU A 335 -5.91 -19.24 -1.22
N THR A 336 -4.93 -18.41 -1.58
CA THR A 336 -3.56 -18.85 -1.83
C THR A 336 -2.83 -19.23 -0.53
N ASN A 337 -2.94 -18.41 0.51
CA ASN A 337 -2.16 -18.56 1.74
C ASN A 337 -2.81 -19.48 2.79
N ASP A 338 -4.13 -19.46 2.89
CA ASP A 338 -4.86 -20.17 3.93
C ASP A 338 -5.11 -21.66 3.58
N GLN A 339 -4.19 -22.28 2.84
CA GLN A 339 -4.23 -23.69 2.55
C GLN A 339 -3.75 -24.48 3.77
N LEU A 340 -4.64 -25.28 4.36
CA LEU A 340 -4.41 -25.99 5.60
C LEU A 340 -4.43 -27.50 5.40
N PRO A 341 -3.52 -28.26 6.04
CA PRO A 341 -3.60 -29.70 6.08
C PRO A 341 -4.54 -30.16 7.20
N THR A 342 -5.21 -31.29 7.00
CA THR A 342 -5.97 -32.00 8.02
C THR A 342 -5.81 -33.51 7.86
N ILE A 343 -6.25 -34.27 8.85
CA ILE A 343 -6.22 -35.74 8.81
C ILE A 343 -7.64 -36.24 8.61
N ASN A 344 -7.81 -37.08 7.61
CA ASN A 344 -9.04 -37.81 7.39
C ASN A 344 -8.71 -39.27 7.01
N ASN A 345 -9.27 -40.25 7.76
CA ASN A 345 -8.98 -41.69 7.59
C ASN A 345 -7.47 -41.97 7.55
N ASP A 346 -6.74 -41.46 8.53
CA ASP A 346 -5.29 -41.57 8.68
C ASP A 346 -4.43 -41.11 7.50
N LYS A 347 -5.01 -40.22 6.65
CA LYS A 347 -4.31 -39.58 5.52
C LYS A 347 -4.30 -38.08 5.66
N LEU A 348 -3.19 -37.45 5.27
CA LEU A 348 -3.14 -36.00 5.08
C LEU A 348 -3.99 -35.62 3.87
N VAL A 349 -4.95 -34.74 4.12
CA VAL A 349 -5.82 -34.17 3.09
C VAL A 349 -5.94 -32.66 3.27
N ARG A 350 -6.38 -31.98 2.25
CA ARG A 350 -6.65 -30.54 2.31
C ARG A 350 -7.85 -30.27 3.21
N TYR A 351 -7.70 -29.37 4.18
CA TYR A 351 -8.81 -28.84 4.95
C TYR A 351 -9.64 -27.85 4.12
N LYS A 352 -10.97 -27.93 4.14
CA LYS A 352 -11.87 -27.06 3.40
C LYS A 352 -12.36 -25.91 4.27
N ILE A 353 -11.80 -24.71 4.06
CA ILE A 353 -12.35 -23.48 4.61
C ILE A 353 -13.62 -23.10 3.84
N ASN A 354 -14.68 -22.72 4.54
CA ASN A 354 -15.92 -22.26 3.91
C ASN A 354 -15.84 -20.74 3.70
N TYR A 355 -15.95 -20.30 2.46
CA TYR A 355 -16.00 -18.88 2.10
C TYR A 355 -17.42 -18.48 1.71
N TYR A 356 -17.90 -17.37 2.26
CA TYR A 356 -19.20 -16.78 1.98
C TYR A 356 -19.01 -15.34 1.54
N ALA A 357 -19.72 -14.89 0.51
CA ALA A 357 -19.71 -13.51 0.08
C ALA A 357 -21.13 -13.01 -0.13
N PHE A 358 -21.42 -11.86 0.45
CA PHE A 358 -22.70 -11.18 0.35
C PHE A 358 -22.50 -9.82 -0.31
N ASP A 359 -23.18 -9.59 -1.44
CA ASP A 359 -23.16 -8.32 -2.13
C ASP A 359 -24.55 -8.05 -2.77
N LYS A 360 -24.91 -6.78 -2.91
CA LYS A 360 -26.14 -6.38 -3.58
C LYS A 360 -26.03 -6.46 -5.11
N ASP A 361 -24.84 -6.42 -5.64
CA ASP A 361 -24.56 -6.44 -7.07
C ASP A 361 -24.24 -7.87 -7.53
N GLU A 362 -25.15 -8.44 -8.31
CA GLU A 362 -24.98 -9.75 -8.93
C GLU A 362 -23.69 -9.81 -9.80
N LYS A 363 -23.34 -8.68 -10.44
CA LYS A 363 -22.11 -8.56 -11.23
C LYS A 363 -20.84 -8.63 -10.37
N ALA A 364 -20.95 -8.44 -9.05
CA ALA A 364 -19.82 -8.66 -8.16
C ALA A 364 -19.32 -10.11 -8.24
N ASN A 365 -20.19 -11.08 -8.53
CA ASN A 365 -19.82 -12.48 -8.78
C ASN A 365 -19.20 -12.70 -10.17
N GLU A 366 -19.43 -11.77 -11.11
CA GLU A 366 -18.96 -11.89 -12.50
C GLU A 366 -17.58 -11.30 -12.72
N ASP A 367 -16.70 -11.28 -11.70
CA ASP A 367 -15.34 -10.82 -11.95
C ASP A 367 -14.67 -11.75 -12.96
N LYS A 368 -14.61 -11.22 -14.20
CA LYS A 368 -14.12 -11.94 -15.39
C LYS A 368 -12.73 -12.55 -15.19
N ASN A 369 -11.92 -12.02 -14.26
CA ASN A 369 -10.56 -12.51 -14.06
C ASN A 369 -10.50 -13.71 -13.10
N MET A 370 -11.11 -13.63 -11.90
CA MET A 370 -11.06 -14.74 -10.96
C MET A 370 -11.88 -15.93 -11.48
N ASN A 371 -13.13 -15.69 -11.90
CA ASN A 371 -13.96 -16.74 -12.46
C ASN A 371 -13.36 -17.34 -13.75
N PHE A 372 -12.68 -16.52 -14.57
CA PHE A 372 -12.01 -17.02 -15.77
C PHE A 372 -10.90 -18.02 -15.43
N TYR A 373 -10.07 -17.74 -14.43
CA TYR A 373 -8.99 -18.64 -14.06
C TYR A 373 -9.51 -19.94 -13.44
N PHE A 374 -10.52 -19.89 -12.59
CA PHE A 374 -11.11 -21.08 -12.00
C PHE A 374 -11.93 -21.89 -13.02
N ARG A 375 -12.72 -21.25 -13.89
CA ARG A 375 -13.41 -21.94 -14.99
C ARG A 375 -12.42 -22.58 -15.95
N ARG A 376 -11.37 -21.86 -16.31
CA ARG A 376 -10.32 -22.43 -17.15
C ARG A 376 -9.66 -23.64 -16.51
N PHE A 377 -9.44 -23.59 -15.20
CA PHE A 377 -8.95 -24.74 -14.45
C PHE A 377 -9.96 -25.89 -14.51
N ASP A 378 -11.22 -25.67 -14.20
CA ASP A 378 -12.28 -26.69 -14.22
C ASP A 378 -12.45 -27.31 -15.62
N GLU A 379 -12.46 -26.49 -16.67
CA GLU A 379 -12.55 -26.94 -18.05
C GLU A 379 -11.31 -27.72 -18.49
N ASN A 380 -10.13 -27.27 -18.17
CA ASN A 380 -8.89 -27.91 -18.55
C ASN A 380 -8.56 -29.12 -17.69
N VAL A 381 -8.98 -29.17 -16.43
CA VAL A 381 -8.95 -30.36 -15.60
C VAL A 381 -9.76 -31.47 -16.27
N SER A 382 -10.93 -31.16 -16.86
CA SER A 382 -11.71 -32.14 -17.62
C SER A 382 -11.05 -32.51 -18.94
N LYS A 383 -10.41 -31.56 -19.63
CA LYS A 383 -9.79 -31.75 -20.96
C LYS A 383 -8.45 -32.46 -20.87
N TYR A 384 -7.60 -32.11 -19.89
CA TYR A 384 -6.24 -32.62 -19.72
C TYR A 384 -6.13 -33.72 -18.66
N ASN A 385 -7.26 -34.14 -18.10
CA ASN A 385 -7.40 -35.33 -17.26
C ASN A 385 -6.58 -35.38 -16.00
N SER A 386 -6.70 -34.34 -15.24
CA SER A 386 -6.35 -34.41 -13.82
C SER A 386 -7.46 -35.03 -12.96
N LYS A 387 -8.49 -35.69 -13.59
CA LYS A 387 -9.50 -36.43 -12.83
C LYS A 387 -8.92 -37.50 -11.89
N GLU A 388 -7.71 -37.96 -12.20
CA GLU A 388 -6.98 -38.87 -11.32
C GLU A 388 -6.35 -38.15 -10.13
N TYR A 389 -5.95 -36.87 -10.29
CA TYR A 389 -5.17 -36.12 -9.28
C TYR A 389 -5.86 -34.87 -8.73
N PHE A 390 -6.82 -34.30 -9.48
CA PHE A 390 -7.69 -33.23 -8.99
C PHE A 390 -9.13 -33.64 -9.24
N THR A 391 -9.82 -34.10 -8.23
CA THR A 391 -11.25 -34.41 -8.37
C THR A 391 -12.05 -33.11 -8.51
N PRO A 392 -13.16 -33.11 -9.27
CA PRO A 392 -14.07 -31.97 -9.33
C PRO A 392 -14.64 -31.54 -7.95
N SER A 393 -14.63 -32.46 -6.97
CA SER A 393 -15.00 -32.17 -5.58
C SER A 393 -13.93 -31.37 -4.82
N GLU A 394 -12.71 -31.28 -5.35
CA GLU A 394 -11.59 -30.54 -4.76
C GLU A 394 -11.45 -29.13 -5.36
N LYS A 395 -12.56 -28.50 -5.73
CA LYS A 395 -12.54 -27.10 -6.13
C LYS A 395 -11.76 -26.30 -5.11
N LEU A 396 -10.76 -25.54 -5.59
CA LEU A 396 -9.96 -24.66 -4.75
C LEU A 396 -10.84 -23.59 -4.11
N ASP A 397 -11.82 -23.12 -4.87
CA ASP A 397 -12.74 -22.07 -4.46
C ASP A 397 -14.08 -22.69 -4.02
N ASN A 398 -14.31 -22.67 -2.71
CA ASN A 398 -15.59 -23.06 -2.10
C ASN A 398 -16.46 -21.83 -1.82
N LEU A 399 -16.27 -20.74 -2.55
CA LEU A 399 -17.01 -19.49 -2.33
C LEU A 399 -18.50 -19.69 -2.65
N LYS A 400 -19.33 -19.47 -1.65
CA LYS A 400 -20.78 -19.35 -1.78
C LYS A 400 -21.12 -17.87 -1.89
N PHE A 401 -21.54 -17.44 -3.06
CA PHE A 401 -21.94 -16.06 -3.30
C PHE A 401 -23.47 -15.93 -3.22
N GLU A 402 -23.92 -14.96 -2.41
CA GLU A 402 -25.36 -14.67 -2.24
C GLU A 402 -25.64 -13.21 -2.60
N VAL A 403 -26.58 -13.01 -3.53
CA VAL A 403 -27.07 -11.69 -3.88
C VAL A 403 -27.98 -11.20 -2.77
N THR A 404 -27.45 -10.35 -1.91
CA THR A 404 -28.16 -9.88 -0.71
C THR A 404 -27.72 -8.47 -0.36
N ASN A 405 -28.66 -7.57 -0.14
CA ASN A 405 -28.33 -6.29 0.46
C ASN A 405 -27.86 -6.54 1.90
N VAL A 406 -26.63 -6.13 2.18
CA VAL A 406 -25.99 -6.32 3.51
C VAL A 406 -26.74 -5.62 4.65
N GLU A 407 -27.59 -4.64 4.35
CA GLU A 407 -28.44 -3.96 5.33
C GLU A 407 -29.79 -4.67 5.57
N SER A 408 -30.08 -5.76 4.84
CA SER A 408 -31.36 -6.44 4.91
C SER A 408 -31.43 -7.46 6.05
N TYR A 409 -32.66 -7.69 6.53
CA TYR A 409 -32.94 -8.75 7.51
C TYR A 409 -32.58 -10.15 6.97
N LYS A 410 -32.61 -10.33 5.65
CA LYS A 410 -32.23 -11.60 5.00
C LYS A 410 -30.76 -11.97 5.32
N LEU A 411 -29.86 -10.97 5.38
CA LEU A 411 -28.47 -11.22 5.76
C LEU A 411 -28.37 -11.82 7.17
N ILE A 412 -29.15 -11.30 8.14
CA ILE A 412 -29.11 -11.78 9.53
C ILE A 412 -29.41 -13.27 9.58
N ASN A 413 -30.42 -13.72 8.84
CA ASN A 413 -30.78 -15.15 8.78
C ASN A 413 -29.61 -15.98 8.21
N HIS A 414 -28.97 -15.53 7.14
CA HIS A 414 -27.79 -16.22 6.60
C HIS A 414 -26.62 -16.27 7.60
N LEU A 415 -26.38 -15.18 8.34
CA LEU A 415 -25.34 -15.18 9.37
C LEU A 415 -25.65 -16.15 10.51
N LEU A 416 -26.91 -16.26 10.93
CA LEU A 416 -27.34 -17.22 11.94
C LEU A 416 -27.18 -18.67 11.48
N ASP A 417 -27.42 -18.94 10.19
CA ASP A 417 -27.18 -20.27 9.60
C ASP A 417 -25.67 -20.62 9.59
N ILE A 418 -24.80 -19.62 9.33
CA ILE A 418 -23.35 -19.82 9.31
C ILE A 418 -22.81 -20.05 10.74
N ILE A 419 -23.34 -19.39 11.74
CA ILE A 419 -22.89 -19.49 13.15
C ILE A 419 -23.04 -20.92 13.68
N ASP A 420 -24.00 -21.72 13.18
CA ASP A 420 -24.29 -23.08 13.68
C ASP A 420 -24.40 -23.14 15.20
N ILE A 421 -25.41 -22.50 15.75
CA ILE A 421 -25.60 -22.30 17.20
C ILE A 421 -25.47 -23.61 18.00
N LYS A 422 -25.82 -24.76 17.40
CA LYS A 422 -25.70 -26.07 18.05
C LYS A 422 -24.27 -26.60 18.18
N LYS A 423 -23.35 -26.08 17.38
CA LYS A 423 -21.92 -26.48 17.32
C LYS A 423 -20.99 -25.28 17.40
N LYS A 424 -21.37 -24.27 18.16
CA LYS A 424 -20.65 -23.00 18.26
C LYS A 424 -19.19 -23.16 18.73
N GLU A 425 -18.89 -24.13 19.57
CA GLU A 425 -17.54 -24.39 20.06
C GLU A 425 -16.64 -25.04 18.99
N ASP A 426 -17.25 -25.70 18.00
CA ASP A 426 -16.54 -26.33 16.87
C ASP A 426 -16.44 -25.43 15.65
N SER A 427 -16.92 -24.20 15.72
CA SER A 427 -16.93 -23.24 14.62
C SER A 427 -16.14 -21.99 14.97
N TYR A 428 -15.40 -21.47 13.99
CA TYR A 428 -14.70 -20.19 14.04
C TYR A 428 -15.10 -19.35 12.84
N ASN A 429 -15.43 -18.08 13.06
CA ASN A 429 -15.93 -17.19 12.02
C ASN A 429 -15.04 -15.93 11.90
N ARG A 430 -14.51 -15.68 10.71
CA ARG A 430 -13.82 -14.45 10.34
C ARG A 430 -14.73 -13.61 9.46
N TYR A 431 -15.09 -12.41 9.91
CA TYR A 431 -15.90 -11.45 9.16
C TYR A 431 -15.01 -10.38 8.55
N ILE A 432 -15.19 -10.08 7.27
CA ILE A 432 -14.48 -9.03 6.53
C ILE A 432 -15.54 -8.09 5.94
N ILE A 433 -15.59 -6.87 6.45
CA ILE A 433 -16.62 -5.89 6.12
C ILE A 433 -16.01 -4.81 5.24
N SER A 434 -16.48 -4.73 3.99
CA SER A 434 -15.94 -3.79 2.99
C SER A 434 -17.01 -3.40 1.96
N PHE A 435 -18.00 -2.62 2.39
CA PHE A 435 -19.02 -2.06 1.52
C PHE A 435 -19.28 -0.59 1.88
N GLY A 436 -20.03 0.16 1.07
CA GLY A 436 -20.44 1.51 1.37
C GLY A 436 -19.34 2.47 1.82
N THR A 437 -19.61 3.21 2.86
CA THR A 437 -18.69 4.16 3.51
C THR A 437 -18.01 3.54 4.73
N ASP A 438 -17.01 4.23 5.27
CA ASP A 438 -16.32 3.80 6.50
C ASP A 438 -17.30 3.70 7.68
N VAL A 439 -18.31 4.59 7.73
CA VAL A 439 -19.35 4.59 8.78
C VAL A 439 -20.27 3.37 8.63
N ASP A 440 -20.66 3.02 7.40
CA ASP A 440 -21.50 1.84 7.14
C ASP A 440 -20.78 0.55 7.58
N ASN A 441 -19.47 0.49 7.35
CA ASN A 441 -18.65 -0.66 7.75
C ASN A 441 -18.55 -0.79 9.28
N ILE A 442 -18.37 0.32 9.99
CA ILE A 442 -18.34 0.36 11.46
C ILE A 442 -19.70 -0.05 12.05
N ASP A 443 -20.77 0.50 11.51
CA ASP A 443 -22.15 0.21 11.96
C ASP A 443 -22.48 -1.29 11.81
N MET A 444 -22.09 -1.87 10.68
CA MET A 444 -22.27 -3.30 10.43
C MET A 444 -21.45 -4.16 11.39
N ALA A 445 -20.23 -3.77 11.73
CA ALA A 445 -19.41 -4.50 12.70
C ALA A 445 -20.09 -4.53 14.08
N ILE A 446 -20.65 -3.41 14.53
CA ILE A 446 -21.40 -3.33 15.80
C ILE A 446 -22.62 -4.23 15.76
N LYS A 447 -23.37 -4.26 14.65
CA LYS A 447 -24.53 -5.15 14.48
C LYS A 447 -24.14 -6.61 14.55
N ILE A 448 -23.08 -7.01 13.83
CA ILE A 448 -22.58 -8.41 13.87
C ILE A 448 -22.14 -8.77 15.26
N GLU A 449 -21.35 -7.93 15.92
CA GLU A 449 -20.92 -8.16 17.30
C GLU A 449 -22.10 -8.37 18.25
N SER A 450 -23.13 -7.54 18.12
CA SER A 450 -24.36 -7.66 18.92
C SER A 450 -25.06 -9.01 18.71
N ILE A 451 -25.19 -9.46 17.47
CA ILE A 451 -25.78 -10.76 17.13
C ILE A 451 -24.94 -11.91 17.72
N LEU A 452 -23.61 -11.82 17.60
CA LEU A 452 -22.71 -12.86 18.12
C LEU A 452 -22.78 -12.95 19.65
N LYS A 453 -22.83 -11.80 20.33
CA LYS A 453 -22.99 -11.73 21.79
C LYS A 453 -24.36 -12.26 22.26
N GLU A 454 -25.43 -11.93 21.55
CA GLU A 454 -26.78 -12.43 21.86
C GLU A 454 -26.84 -13.96 21.83
N HIS A 455 -26.09 -14.58 20.91
CA HIS A 455 -26.02 -16.04 20.76
C HIS A 455 -24.87 -16.68 21.55
N ASN A 456 -24.14 -15.92 22.37
CA ASN A 456 -22.96 -16.39 23.13
C ASN A 456 -21.93 -17.10 22.22
N PHE A 457 -21.67 -16.53 21.04
CA PHE A 457 -20.67 -17.06 20.11
C PHE A 457 -19.35 -16.31 20.32
N GLU A 458 -18.32 -17.03 20.79
CA GLU A 458 -17.03 -16.44 21.22
C GLU A 458 -15.91 -16.60 20.18
N ASN A 459 -15.99 -17.58 19.28
CA ASN A 459 -14.93 -17.93 18.34
C ASN A 459 -15.03 -17.10 17.05
N TYR A 460 -14.82 -15.78 17.15
CA TYR A 460 -14.91 -14.90 15.99
C TYR A 460 -13.85 -13.79 15.99
N GLU A 461 -13.63 -13.22 14.82
CA GLU A 461 -12.94 -11.96 14.61
C GLU A 461 -13.64 -11.15 13.51
N ILE A 462 -13.56 -9.84 13.60
CA ILE A 462 -14.19 -8.91 12.65
C ILE A 462 -13.10 -7.96 12.13
N TYR A 463 -12.98 -7.88 10.82
CA TYR A 463 -12.12 -6.94 10.13
C TYR A 463 -12.94 -5.90 9.39
N ILE A 464 -12.71 -4.63 9.70
CA ILE A 464 -13.44 -3.50 9.12
C ILE A 464 -12.53 -2.76 8.15
N HIS A 465 -12.91 -2.68 6.90
CA HIS A 465 -12.22 -1.87 5.91
C HIS A 465 -12.54 -0.38 6.13
N VAL A 466 -11.54 0.39 6.57
CA VAL A 466 -11.64 1.83 6.79
C VAL A 466 -10.55 2.53 5.98
N ARG A 467 -10.98 3.37 5.04
CA ARG A 467 -10.07 4.09 4.12
C ARG A 467 -9.44 5.31 4.78
N ASN A 468 -10.25 6.03 5.56
CA ASN A 468 -9.86 7.26 6.21
C ASN A 468 -9.46 7.01 7.67
N GLN A 469 -8.56 7.84 8.19
CA GLN A 469 -8.20 7.76 9.60
C GLN A 469 -9.28 8.44 10.46
N PHE A 470 -10.13 7.63 11.11
CA PHE A 470 -11.03 8.08 12.18
C PHE A 470 -10.61 7.45 13.52
N PRO A 471 -9.47 7.86 14.12
CA PRO A 471 -8.97 7.23 15.34
C PRO A 471 -9.96 7.29 16.51
N SER A 472 -10.80 8.32 16.55
CA SER A 472 -11.82 8.51 17.60
C SER A 472 -13.01 7.57 17.47
N ALA A 473 -13.49 7.31 16.25
CA ALA A 473 -14.60 6.39 16.01
C ALA A 473 -14.19 4.93 16.25
N ILE A 474 -12.96 4.59 15.90
CA ILE A 474 -12.39 3.24 16.10
C ILE A 474 -12.20 2.93 17.58
N ARG A 475 -11.81 3.91 18.41
CA ARG A 475 -11.69 3.76 19.87
C ARG A 475 -13.02 3.50 20.57
N LEU A 476 -14.14 3.75 19.91
CA LEU A 476 -15.49 3.40 20.43
C LEU A 476 -15.75 1.88 20.34
N LEU A 477 -14.99 1.17 19.52
CA LEU A 477 -15.06 -0.28 19.38
C LEU A 477 -14.07 -0.91 20.38
N ASP A 478 -14.39 -0.84 21.66
CA ASP A 478 -13.55 -1.39 22.75
C ASP A 478 -13.63 -2.92 22.83
N ASN A 479 -13.36 -3.57 21.68
CA ASN A 479 -13.35 -5.02 21.56
C ASN A 479 -12.09 -5.49 20.81
N PRO A 480 -11.19 -6.28 21.43
CA PRO A 480 -9.96 -6.78 20.81
C PRO A 480 -10.20 -7.70 19.60
N LYS A 481 -11.43 -8.23 19.43
CA LYS A 481 -11.82 -9.07 18.28
C LYS A 481 -12.22 -8.24 17.05
N ILE A 482 -12.29 -6.91 17.17
CA ILE A 482 -12.61 -6.01 16.07
C ILE A 482 -11.35 -5.27 15.61
N ASN A 483 -10.93 -5.53 14.40
CA ASN A 483 -9.70 -5.01 13.82
C ASN A 483 -9.99 -4.11 12.61
N VAL A 484 -9.28 -3.00 12.52
CA VAL A 484 -9.38 -2.09 11.37
C VAL A 484 -8.30 -2.42 10.35
N ILE A 485 -8.73 -2.56 9.10
CA ILE A 485 -7.86 -2.86 7.95
C ILE A 485 -8.09 -1.86 6.82
N GLY A 486 -7.18 -1.84 5.84
CA GLY A 486 -7.34 -1.02 4.65
C GLY A 486 -6.93 0.42 4.79
N ASN A 487 -6.31 0.80 5.91
CA ASN A 487 -5.77 2.15 6.08
C ASN A 487 -4.65 2.39 5.07
N ILE A 488 -4.86 3.36 4.19
CA ILE A 488 -3.92 3.70 3.10
C ILE A 488 -2.52 4.01 3.64
N SER A 489 -2.43 4.70 4.78
CA SER A 489 -1.13 5.05 5.38
C SER A 489 -0.33 3.84 5.88
N SER A 490 -0.94 2.67 6.06
CA SER A 490 -0.23 1.46 6.47
C SER A 490 0.60 0.85 5.35
N ILE A 491 0.21 1.09 4.11
CA ILE A 491 0.90 0.57 2.92
C ILE A 491 1.60 1.67 2.10
N PHE A 492 1.09 2.92 2.10
CA PHE A 492 1.71 4.02 1.39
C PHE A 492 2.71 4.73 2.29
N ASN A 493 3.85 4.11 2.45
CA ASN A 493 4.99 4.62 3.20
C ASN A 493 6.30 4.11 2.59
N HIS A 494 7.41 4.69 3.00
CA HIS A 494 8.74 4.37 2.49
C HIS A 494 9.11 2.88 2.69
N ASP A 495 8.80 2.30 3.83
CA ASP A 495 9.14 0.91 4.14
C ASP A 495 8.47 -0.09 3.20
N VAL A 496 7.20 0.13 2.86
CA VAL A 496 6.46 -0.79 1.99
C VAL A 496 6.77 -0.54 0.51
N ILE A 497 6.80 0.73 0.08
CA ILE A 497 6.94 1.08 -1.34
C ILE A 497 8.40 1.08 -1.79
N VAL A 498 9.33 1.62 -0.99
CA VAL A 498 10.73 1.77 -1.38
C VAL A 498 11.58 0.64 -0.83
N ASN A 499 11.54 0.39 0.47
CA ASN A 499 12.31 -0.67 1.11
C ASN A 499 11.76 -2.08 0.81
N GLU A 500 10.57 -2.15 0.19
CA GLU A 500 9.96 -3.42 -0.20
C GLU A 500 9.91 -4.42 0.98
N ARG A 501 9.47 -3.95 2.16
CA ARG A 501 9.42 -4.75 3.39
C ARG A 501 8.84 -6.16 3.19
N LEU A 502 7.78 -6.27 2.37
CA LEU A 502 7.13 -7.54 2.06
C LEU A 502 8.01 -8.46 1.21
N LEU A 503 9.09 -7.94 0.59
CA LEU A 503 10.02 -8.73 -0.23
C LEU A 503 11.26 -9.19 0.53
N GLU A 504 11.57 -8.63 1.70
CA GLU A 504 12.78 -8.99 2.46
C GLU A 504 12.84 -10.50 2.73
N LEU A 505 11.76 -11.05 3.29
CA LEU A 505 11.66 -12.48 3.57
C LEU A 505 11.64 -13.33 2.28
N ALA A 506 11.01 -12.82 1.21
CA ALA A 506 10.96 -13.51 -0.08
C ALA A 506 12.35 -13.60 -0.75
N LYS A 507 13.14 -12.55 -0.64
CA LYS A 507 14.54 -12.56 -1.10
C LYS A 507 15.38 -13.58 -0.31
N LEU A 508 15.15 -13.72 0.99
CA LEU A 508 15.80 -14.74 1.83
C LEU A 508 15.39 -16.17 1.41
N VAL A 509 14.09 -16.39 1.15
CA VAL A 509 13.60 -17.68 0.61
C VAL A 509 14.31 -18.00 -0.72
N ASN A 510 14.38 -17.02 -1.64
CA ASN A 510 15.02 -17.22 -2.93
C ASN A 510 16.52 -17.58 -2.82
N ARG A 511 17.25 -16.95 -1.89
CA ARG A 511 18.68 -17.24 -1.65
C ARG A 511 18.95 -18.71 -1.35
N LYS A 512 18.02 -19.39 -0.72
CA LYS A 512 18.14 -20.82 -0.40
C LYS A 512 17.97 -21.72 -1.64
N TYR A 513 17.10 -21.32 -2.57
CA TYR A 513 16.92 -22.08 -3.82
C TYR A 513 18.10 -21.91 -4.78
N ASP A 514 18.85 -20.81 -4.70
CA ASP A 514 19.93 -20.47 -5.62
C ASP A 514 21.27 -20.26 -4.88
N GLN A 515 21.78 -21.33 -4.27
CA GLN A 515 23.06 -21.33 -3.53
C GLN A 515 24.28 -20.97 -4.40
N LYS A 516 24.15 -20.92 -5.73
CA LYS A 516 25.25 -20.74 -6.68
C LYS A 516 25.41 -19.31 -7.17
N ARG A 517 24.48 -18.39 -6.87
CA ARG A 517 24.51 -17.01 -7.37
C ARG A 517 24.52 -15.98 -6.25
N LEU A 518 25.19 -14.84 -6.48
CA LEU A 518 25.14 -13.68 -5.58
C LEU A 518 23.69 -13.21 -5.42
N ALA A 519 23.24 -13.12 -4.20
CA ALA A 519 21.85 -13.09 -3.76
C ALA A 519 20.94 -12.09 -4.46
N ASP A 520 21.40 -10.87 -4.77
CA ASP A 520 20.54 -9.84 -5.33
C ASP A 520 20.37 -9.95 -6.85
N SER A 521 21.39 -10.42 -7.55
CA SER A 521 21.31 -10.66 -9.00
C SER A 521 20.36 -11.80 -9.35
N SER A 522 20.20 -12.79 -8.45
CA SER A 522 19.30 -13.91 -8.68
C SER A 522 17.83 -13.53 -8.57
N TRP A 523 17.48 -12.62 -7.64
CA TRP A 523 16.11 -12.14 -7.47
C TRP A 523 15.57 -11.43 -8.72
N TYR A 524 16.34 -10.48 -9.24
CA TYR A 524 15.94 -9.71 -10.42
C TYR A 524 16.00 -10.50 -11.73
N SER A 525 16.61 -11.68 -11.73
CA SER A 525 16.60 -12.61 -12.88
C SER A 525 15.39 -13.53 -12.90
N LEU A 526 14.62 -13.61 -11.81
CA LEU A 526 13.40 -14.40 -11.75
C LEU A 526 12.29 -13.80 -12.61
N SER A 527 11.48 -14.67 -13.22
CA SER A 527 10.23 -14.23 -13.82
C SER A 527 9.26 -13.69 -12.76
N PRO A 528 8.34 -12.76 -13.11
CA PRO A 528 7.40 -12.18 -12.16
C PRO A 528 6.59 -13.21 -11.39
N ILE A 529 6.20 -14.31 -12.03
CA ILE A 529 5.43 -15.38 -11.39
C ILE A 529 6.27 -16.10 -10.32
N LYS A 530 7.57 -16.29 -10.56
CA LYS A 530 8.47 -16.90 -9.58
C LYS A 530 8.76 -15.95 -8.42
N GLN A 531 8.93 -14.64 -8.67
CA GLN A 531 9.03 -13.63 -7.61
C GLN A 531 7.77 -13.63 -6.74
N ALA A 532 6.58 -13.56 -7.36
CA ALA A 532 5.31 -13.60 -6.65
C ALA A 532 5.13 -14.90 -5.84
N SER A 533 5.52 -16.07 -6.38
CA SER A 533 5.48 -17.34 -5.67
C SER A 533 6.34 -17.32 -4.40
N ASN A 534 7.55 -16.74 -4.47
CA ASN A 534 8.44 -16.61 -3.31
C ASN A 534 7.89 -15.62 -2.27
N ILE A 535 7.22 -14.53 -2.72
CA ILE A 535 6.54 -13.59 -1.82
C ILE A 535 5.45 -14.35 -1.04
N TYR A 536 4.56 -15.04 -1.72
CA TYR A 536 3.50 -15.79 -1.04
C TYR A 536 4.05 -16.90 -0.14
N SER A 537 5.14 -17.55 -0.51
CA SER A 537 5.80 -18.55 0.33
C SER A 537 6.35 -17.93 1.63
N SER A 538 6.97 -16.76 1.54
CA SER A 538 7.50 -16.06 2.71
C SER A 538 6.41 -15.55 3.65
N LEU A 539 5.31 -14.99 3.12
CA LEU A 539 4.18 -14.53 3.91
C LEU A 539 3.46 -15.68 4.64
N ASN A 540 3.55 -16.87 4.08
CA ASN A 540 2.93 -18.07 4.66
C ASN A 540 3.71 -18.68 5.84
N ILE A 541 4.91 -18.19 6.14
CA ILE A 541 5.75 -18.76 7.22
C ILE A 541 5.07 -18.62 8.58
N ARG A 542 4.38 -17.52 8.83
CA ARG A 542 3.65 -17.33 10.08
C ARG A 542 2.58 -18.40 10.29
N LEU A 543 1.83 -18.71 9.23
CA LEU A 543 0.85 -19.81 9.28
C LEU A 543 1.50 -21.15 9.61
N LYS A 544 2.66 -21.47 9.00
CA LYS A 544 3.40 -22.70 9.30
C LYS A 544 3.88 -22.77 10.74
N LEU A 545 4.39 -21.66 11.28
CA LEU A 545 4.77 -21.56 12.68
C LEU A 545 3.56 -21.77 13.59
N ASN A 546 2.42 -21.16 13.28
CA ASN A 546 1.19 -21.30 14.05
C ASN A 546 0.71 -22.76 14.10
N LEU A 547 0.80 -23.50 12.99
CA LEU A 547 0.49 -24.93 12.96
C LEU A 547 1.42 -25.77 13.87
N LEU A 548 2.62 -25.29 14.14
CA LEU A 548 3.60 -25.93 15.02
C LEU A 548 3.52 -25.46 16.49
N GLY A 549 2.63 -24.49 16.80
CA GLY A 549 2.48 -23.91 18.15
C GLY A 549 3.39 -22.71 18.40
N TYR A 550 3.91 -22.07 17.36
CA TYR A 550 4.76 -20.88 17.46
C TYR A 550 4.18 -19.71 16.67
N ASP A 551 4.67 -18.51 17.01
CA ASP A 551 4.40 -17.28 16.28
C ASP A 551 5.64 -16.38 16.29
N TYR A 552 5.60 -15.20 15.69
CA TYR A 552 6.67 -14.21 15.79
C TYR A 552 6.15 -12.78 15.91
N ILE A 553 6.93 -11.95 16.59
CA ILE A 553 6.70 -10.51 16.71
C ILE A 553 7.91 -9.75 16.19
N LYS A 554 7.68 -8.56 15.61
CA LYS A 554 8.75 -7.68 15.12
C LYS A 554 9.28 -6.84 16.28
N GLU A 555 10.60 -6.83 16.43
CA GLU A 555 11.34 -6.05 17.43
C GLU A 555 12.11 -4.88 16.77
N ASN A 556 12.52 -3.91 17.58
CA ASN A 556 13.32 -2.78 17.10
C ASN A 556 14.83 -3.10 17.00
N HIS A 557 15.26 -4.22 17.54
CA HIS A 557 16.64 -4.69 17.59
C HIS A 557 16.76 -6.14 17.10
N ILE A 558 17.95 -6.57 16.80
CA ILE A 558 18.22 -7.97 16.42
C ILE A 558 18.05 -8.84 17.67
N VAL A 559 17.36 -9.96 17.51
CA VAL A 559 17.00 -10.89 18.58
C VAL A 559 17.70 -12.22 18.36
N ASP A 560 18.19 -12.80 19.44
CA ASP A 560 18.68 -14.18 19.43
C ASP A 560 17.46 -15.13 19.58
N ASN A 561 17.29 -16.01 18.60
CA ASN A 561 16.23 -17.02 18.55
C ASN A 561 16.83 -18.46 18.56
N GLU A 562 18.11 -18.66 18.85
CA GLU A 562 18.76 -19.97 18.63
C GLU A 562 18.08 -21.10 19.38
N GLU A 563 17.76 -20.92 20.66
CA GLU A 563 17.12 -21.95 21.48
C GLU A 563 15.76 -22.40 20.91
N ILE A 564 14.91 -21.44 20.55
CA ILE A 564 13.56 -21.75 20.03
C ILE A 564 13.62 -22.29 18.60
N ILE A 565 14.59 -21.84 17.80
CA ILE A 565 14.86 -22.39 16.47
C ILE A 565 15.32 -23.84 16.56
N ASP A 566 16.17 -24.18 17.52
CA ASP A 566 16.62 -25.55 17.74
C ASP A 566 15.47 -26.46 18.20
N GLU A 567 14.53 -25.94 19.02
CA GLU A 567 13.31 -26.66 19.39
C GLU A 567 12.43 -26.93 18.17
N ILE A 568 12.16 -25.93 17.34
CA ILE A 568 11.39 -26.08 16.10
C ILE A 568 12.12 -27.06 15.16
N SER A 569 13.42 -26.94 15.01
CA SER A 569 14.22 -27.80 14.14
C SER A 569 14.15 -29.26 14.56
N LYS A 570 14.11 -29.55 15.86
CA LYS A 570 13.90 -30.92 16.37
C LYS A 570 12.51 -31.45 16.04
N LYS A 571 11.47 -30.58 16.13
CA LYS A 571 10.07 -30.94 15.86
C LYS A 571 9.83 -31.24 14.37
N VAL A 572 10.58 -30.55 13.49
CA VAL A 572 10.47 -30.68 12.03
C VAL A 572 11.69 -31.31 11.38
N LYS A 573 12.46 -32.06 12.14
CA LYS A 573 13.66 -32.74 11.64
C LYS A 573 13.27 -33.77 10.59
N PHE A 574 13.82 -33.61 9.39
CA PHE A 574 13.63 -34.54 8.29
C PHE A 574 14.97 -35.21 7.95
N GLU A 575 15.10 -36.49 8.27
CA GLU A 575 16.27 -37.30 7.92
C GLU A 575 15.98 -38.07 6.64
N LYS A 576 16.41 -37.52 5.51
CA LYS A 576 16.33 -38.22 4.24
C LYS A 576 17.34 -39.36 4.21
N LYS A 577 16.84 -40.60 4.09
CA LYS A 577 17.65 -41.81 3.84
C LYS A 577 17.41 -42.36 2.45
N SER A 578 16.20 -42.19 1.92
CA SER A 578 15.77 -42.71 0.63
C SER A 578 14.73 -41.81 -0.05
N TYR A 579 14.38 -42.12 -1.30
CA TYR A 579 13.24 -41.52 -1.99
C TYR A 579 11.91 -41.80 -1.28
N ASP A 580 11.75 -43.00 -0.73
CA ASP A 580 10.54 -43.41 -0.03
C ASP A 580 10.21 -42.57 1.19
N ASP A 581 11.19 -41.91 1.79
CA ASP A 581 10.95 -41.02 2.92
C ASP A 581 10.11 -39.79 2.53
N TYR A 582 10.15 -39.37 1.26
CA TYR A 582 9.26 -38.32 0.76
C TYR A 582 7.85 -38.80 0.45
N LEU A 583 7.65 -40.12 0.33
CA LEU A 583 6.37 -40.74 -0.01
C LEU A 583 5.55 -41.05 1.27
N PHE A 584 5.57 -40.10 2.21
CA PHE A 584 4.89 -40.23 3.52
C PHE A 584 3.39 -40.63 3.40
N TYR A 585 2.76 -40.18 2.30
CA TYR A 585 1.35 -40.53 2.00
C TYR A 585 1.13 -42.00 1.72
N LYS A 586 2.14 -42.76 1.27
CA LYS A 586 2.05 -44.23 1.06
C LYS A 586 2.15 -44.96 2.39
N ASN A 587 2.90 -44.43 3.32
CA ASN A 587 3.23 -45.09 4.59
C ASN A 587 2.34 -44.61 5.76
N ASN A 588 1.33 -43.78 5.52
CA ASN A 588 0.48 -43.13 6.51
C ASN A 588 1.25 -42.50 7.69
N LYS A 589 2.48 -42.01 7.39
CA LYS A 589 3.36 -41.39 8.38
C LYS A 589 3.04 -39.91 8.49
N ILE A 590 2.32 -39.52 9.54
CA ILE A 590 1.91 -38.14 9.79
C ILE A 590 2.77 -37.55 10.90
N GLU A 591 3.82 -36.84 10.49
CA GLU A 591 4.70 -36.07 11.37
C GLU A 591 4.60 -34.56 11.00
N PRO A 592 4.91 -33.64 11.92
CA PRO A 592 4.84 -32.22 11.66
C PRO A 592 5.57 -31.77 10.37
N VAL A 593 6.75 -32.32 10.10
CA VAL A 593 7.54 -32.01 8.90
C VAL A 593 6.78 -32.32 7.61
N HIS A 594 6.10 -33.47 7.56
CA HIS A 594 5.32 -33.87 6.38
C HIS A 594 4.05 -33.03 6.23
N SER A 595 3.40 -32.67 7.33
CA SER A 595 2.22 -31.80 7.33
C SER A 595 2.57 -30.39 6.80
N ILE A 596 3.71 -29.82 7.22
CA ILE A 596 4.15 -28.51 6.76
C ILE A 596 4.62 -28.57 5.29
N ALA A 597 5.29 -29.63 4.86
CA ALA A 597 5.63 -29.82 3.45
C ALA A 597 4.38 -29.97 2.57
N TYR A 598 3.40 -30.75 3.02
CA TYR A 598 2.10 -30.90 2.34
C TYR A 598 1.36 -29.56 2.27
N GLN A 599 1.38 -28.77 3.34
CA GLN A 599 0.79 -27.43 3.36
C GLN A 599 1.45 -26.51 2.31
N GLU A 600 2.77 -26.56 2.18
CA GLU A 600 3.47 -25.77 1.15
C GLU A 600 3.07 -26.19 -0.26
N HIS A 601 2.95 -27.48 -0.51
CA HIS A 601 2.48 -27.99 -1.80
C HIS A 601 1.07 -27.51 -2.13
N LEU A 602 0.15 -27.57 -1.17
CA LEU A 602 -1.21 -27.03 -1.34
C LEU A 602 -1.20 -25.53 -1.64
N ARG A 603 -0.39 -24.75 -0.90
CA ARG A 603 -0.23 -23.32 -1.13
C ARG A 603 0.33 -23.03 -2.53
N TRP A 604 1.34 -23.78 -2.92
CA TRP A 604 1.99 -23.63 -4.23
C TRP A 604 1.02 -23.92 -5.37
N ASN A 605 0.26 -25.01 -5.27
CA ASN A 605 -0.80 -25.34 -6.22
C ASN A 605 -1.84 -24.22 -6.30
N ALA A 606 -2.33 -23.76 -5.15
CA ALA A 606 -3.33 -22.68 -5.07
C ALA A 606 -2.81 -21.37 -5.70
N PHE A 607 -1.54 -21.04 -5.49
CA PHE A 607 -0.91 -19.87 -6.08
C PHE A 607 -0.90 -19.95 -7.63
N TYR A 608 -0.42 -21.04 -8.21
CA TYR A 608 -0.35 -21.17 -9.66
C TYR A 608 -1.75 -21.22 -10.29
N ILE A 609 -2.69 -21.96 -9.72
CA ILE A 609 -4.06 -22.03 -10.19
C ILE A 609 -4.73 -20.66 -10.15
N SER A 610 -4.59 -19.91 -9.04
CA SER A 610 -5.15 -18.56 -8.91
C SER A 610 -4.52 -17.54 -9.87
N ASN A 611 -3.37 -17.85 -10.48
CA ASN A 611 -2.74 -17.08 -11.53
C ASN A 611 -3.00 -17.62 -12.96
N GLY A 612 -3.94 -18.58 -13.10
CA GLY A 612 -4.44 -19.08 -14.35
C GLY A 612 -3.61 -20.21 -14.97
N TYR A 613 -2.71 -20.81 -14.19
CA TYR A 613 -2.04 -22.04 -14.63
C TYR A 613 -2.97 -23.22 -14.49
N VAL A 614 -2.83 -24.17 -15.38
CA VAL A 614 -3.61 -25.41 -15.42
C VAL A 614 -2.68 -26.62 -15.43
N PRO A 615 -3.09 -27.70 -14.78
CA PRO A 615 -2.33 -28.95 -14.78
C PRO A 615 -2.28 -29.55 -16.19
N LEU A 616 -1.19 -30.26 -16.48
CA LEU A 616 -1.02 -31.01 -17.70
C LEU A 616 -1.08 -32.50 -17.37
N LYS A 617 -1.72 -33.29 -18.25
CA LYS A 617 -1.66 -34.76 -18.17
C LYS A 617 -0.21 -35.22 -18.19
N ILE A 618 0.13 -36.11 -17.30
CA ILE A 618 1.49 -36.67 -17.21
C ILE A 618 1.95 -37.25 -18.53
N LYS A 619 1.06 -38.00 -19.23
CA LYS A 619 1.33 -38.55 -20.55
C LYS A 619 1.56 -37.50 -21.67
N ASP A 620 1.06 -36.29 -21.48
CA ASP A 620 1.17 -35.20 -22.44
C ASP A 620 2.34 -34.25 -22.18
N ILE A 621 3.21 -34.59 -21.22
CA ILE A 621 4.39 -33.76 -20.81
C ILE A 621 5.30 -33.45 -22.01
N LYS A 622 5.37 -34.33 -23.01
CA LYS A 622 6.13 -34.08 -24.24
C LYS A 622 5.69 -32.79 -24.95
N LEU A 623 4.45 -32.33 -24.76
CA LEU A 623 3.94 -31.07 -25.34
C LEU A 623 4.65 -29.84 -24.79
N LEU A 624 5.24 -29.91 -23.60
CA LEU A 624 6.04 -28.82 -23.02
C LEU A 624 7.40 -28.66 -23.69
N ASN A 625 7.85 -29.67 -24.40
CA ASN A 625 9.17 -29.70 -25.03
C ASN A 625 9.08 -30.07 -26.54
N PRO A 626 8.41 -29.25 -27.37
CA PRO A 626 8.22 -29.53 -28.78
C PRO A 626 9.51 -29.59 -29.58
N ASN A 627 10.57 -28.95 -29.08
CA ASN A 627 11.88 -28.87 -29.75
C ASN A 627 12.82 -30.03 -29.38
N GLY A 628 12.39 -30.94 -28.51
CA GLY A 628 13.20 -32.08 -28.08
C GLY A 628 14.48 -31.72 -27.32
N ASN A 629 14.49 -30.60 -26.63
CA ASN A 629 15.66 -30.19 -25.82
C ASN A 629 15.92 -31.19 -24.68
N TYR A 630 17.17 -31.31 -24.25
CA TYR A 630 17.56 -32.21 -23.18
C TYR A 630 17.56 -31.47 -21.84
N GLY A 631 16.91 -32.05 -20.83
CA GLY A 631 16.87 -31.58 -19.44
C GLY A 631 15.47 -31.62 -18.82
N PRO A 632 15.38 -31.88 -17.51
CA PRO A 632 14.08 -31.99 -16.83
C PRO A 632 13.30 -30.65 -16.81
N GLU A 633 13.99 -29.52 -16.87
CA GLU A 633 13.38 -28.18 -16.88
C GLU A 633 12.49 -27.94 -18.09
N PHE A 634 12.76 -28.56 -19.24
CA PHE A 634 11.97 -28.42 -20.46
C PHE A 634 10.64 -29.19 -20.43
N TYR A 635 10.45 -30.02 -19.43
CA TYR A 635 9.23 -30.83 -19.26
C TYR A 635 8.39 -30.36 -18.07
N LYS A 636 8.72 -29.23 -17.46
CA LYS A 636 8.11 -28.77 -16.22
C LYS A 636 6.95 -27.82 -16.44
N ASP A 637 7.13 -26.75 -17.18
CA ASP A 637 6.15 -25.69 -17.36
C ASP A 637 6.26 -24.98 -18.72
N ASP A 638 5.12 -24.47 -19.19
CA ASP A 638 5.03 -23.52 -20.29
C ASP A 638 4.31 -22.27 -19.80
N ASN A 639 5.08 -21.19 -19.60
CA ASN A 639 4.57 -19.92 -19.10
C ASN A 639 3.67 -19.20 -20.12
N SER A 640 3.86 -19.43 -21.43
CA SER A 640 3.07 -18.79 -22.49
C SER A 640 1.65 -19.40 -22.54
N LEU A 641 1.55 -20.70 -22.40
CA LEU A 641 0.28 -21.43 -22.34
C LEU A 641 -0.26 -21.56 -20.92
N LYS A 642 0.51 -21.15 -19.90
CA LYS A 642 0.20 -21.33 -18.48
C LYS A 642 -0.10 -22.79 -18.12
N LEU A 643 0.73 -23.69 -18.60
CA LEU A 643 0.67 -25.13 -18.29
C LEU A 643 1.76 -25.48 -17.29
N HIS A 644 1.47 -26.36 -16.32
CA HIS A 644 2.46 -26.82 -15.38
C HIS A 644 2.23 -28.28 -14.97
N ALA A 645 3.23 -29.13 -15.24
CA ALA A 645 3.12 -30.56 -15.02
C ALA A 645 3.06 -30.96 -13.52
N CYS A 646 3.67 -30.16 -12.64
CA CYS A 646 3.67 -30.42 -11.20
C CYS A 646 2.42 -29.89 -10.46
N LEU A 647 1.43 -29.31 -11.17
CA LEU A 647 0.14 -28.96 -10.57
C LEU A 647 -0.70 -30.22 -10.41
N THR A 648 -0.49 -30.93 -9.30
CA THR A 648 -1.09 -32.21 -9.04
C THR A 648 -1.04 -32.55 -7.54
N THR A 649 -1.59 -33.68 -7.11
CA THR A 649 -1.42 -34.21 -5.75
C THR A 649 -0.03 -34.80 -5.57
N TYR A 650 0.30 -35.22 -4.34
CA TYR A 650 1.58 -35.89 -4.08
C TYR A 650 1.69 -37.23 -4.85
N GLU A 651 0.58 -37.98 -4.98
CA GLU A 651 0.52 -39.19 -5.79
C GLU A 651 0.78 -38.88 -7.26
N GLY A 652 0.20 -37.79 -7.78
CA GLY A 652 0.43 -37.33 -9.15
C GLY A 652 1.86 -36.87 -9.38
N LEU A 653 2.54 -36.27 -8.38
CA LEU A 653 3.95 -35.94 -8.48
C LEU A 653 4.83 -37.19 -8.63
N ASP A 654 4.53 -38.24 -7.89
CA ASP A 654 5.25 -39.51 -7.98
C ASP A 654 5.15 -40.11 -9.39
N GLU A 655 3.93 -40.15 -9.96
CA GLU A 655 3.73 -40.59 -11.34
C GLU A 655 4.42 -39.67 -12.35
N TYR A 656 4.38 -38.36 -12.17
CA TYR A 656 5.10 -37.40 -12.99
C TYR A 656 6.60 -37.71 -13.01
N HIS A 657 7.20 -37.97 -11.86
CA HIS A 657 8.62 -38.27 -11.76
C HIS A 657 9.00 -39.57 -12.45
N HIS A 658 8.22 -40.63 -12.27
CA HIS A 658 8.47 -41.89 -12.96
C HIS A 658 8.36 -41.74 -14.49
N HIS A 659 7.35 -41.00 -14.96
CA HIS A 659 7.17 -40.74 -16.38
C HIS A 659 8.30 -39.86 -16.96
N LEU A 660 8.72 -38.84 -16.22
CA LEU A 660 9.83 -37.98 -16.60
C LEU A 660 11.15 -38.76 -16.68
N ALA A 661 11.46 -39.62 -15.70
CA ALA A 661 12.64 -40.46 -15.68
C ALA A 661 12.67 -41.36 -16.94
N LYS A 662 11.55 -41.95 -17.30
CA LYS A 662 11.39 -42.76 -18.51
C LYS A 662 11.66 -41.93 -19.79
N LEU A 663 11.08 -40.72 -19.90
CA LEU A 663 11.31 -39.86 -21.07
C LEU A 663 12.76 -39.42 -21.21
N LEU A 664 13.44 -39.11 -20.09
CA LEU A 664 14.85 -38.71 -20.11
C LEU A 664 15.76 -39.89 -20.45
N SER A 665 15.42 -41.11 -20.00
CA SER A 665 16.12 -42.33 -20.34
C SER A 665 16.04 -42.61 -21.86
N GLU A 666 14.85 -42.54 -22.42
CA GLU A 666 14.61 -42.70 -23.86
C GLU A 666 15.40 -41.66 -24.68
N ALA A 667 15.44 -40.39 -24.24
CA ALA A 667 16.11 -39.32 -24.95
C ALA A 667 17.64 -39.39 -24.89
N ASN A 668 18.22 -39.92 -23.83
CA ASN A 668 19.68 -39.92 -23.60
C ASN A 668 20.37 -41.25 -23.97
N SER A 669 19.60 -42.27 -24.38
CA SER A 669 20.11 -43.62 -24.67
C SER A 669 21.01 -44.20 -23.56
N ARG A 670 20.76 -43.84 -22.31
CA ARG A 670 21.47 -44.25 -21.09
C ARG A 670 20.51 -44.89 -20.12
N GLU A 671 20.88 -45.97 -19.46
CA GLU A 671 20.21 -46.40 -18.25
C GLU A 671 20.33 -45.26 -17.23
N ILE A 672 19.25 -44.58 -16.98
CA ILE A 672 19.20 -43.62 -15.88
C ILE A 672 19.04 -44.46 -14.61
N GLU A 673 20.05 -44.39 -13.75
CA GLU A 673 19.88 -44.78 -12.36
C GLU A 673 18.59 -44.11 -11.87
N GLU A 674 17.62 -44.89 -11.41
CA GLU A 674 16.32 -44.44 -10.88
C GLU A 674 16.47 -43.35 -9.79
N ASN A 675 17.68 -43.08 -9.34
CA ASN A 675 18.05 -42.18 -8.27
C ASN A 675 18.40 -40.76 -8.68
N ILE A 676 18.46 -40.42 -9.97
CA ILE A 676 18.97 -39.10 -10.42
C ILE A 676 17.79 -38.14 -10.65
N ASN A 677 17.63 -37.16 -9.76
CA ASN A 677 16.85 -35.92 -9.90
C ASN A 677 15.31 -35.99 -9.85
N VAL A 678 14.69 -37.13 -9.64
CA VAL A 678 13.25 -37.26 -9.44
C VAL A 678 12.80 -36.61 -8.12
N VAL A 679 13.71 -36.51 -7.16
CA VAL A 679 13.50 -36.08 -5.79
C VAL A 679 13.38 -34.55 -5.64
N GLU A 680 13.79 -33.75 -6.61
CA GLU A 680 13.91 -32.29 -6.40
C GLU A 680 12.60 -31.59 -6.08
N THR A 681 11.47 -32.00 -6.62
CA THR A 681 10.20 -31.31 -6.39
C THR A 681 9.73 -31.47 -4.96
N TYR A 682 9.75 -32.69 -4.41
CA TYR A 682 9.43 -32.95 -2.99
C TYR A 682 10.42 -32.25 -2.03
N LYS A 683 11.70 -32.20 -2.44
CA LYS A 683 12.73 -31.51 -1.68
C LYS A 683 12.39 -30.04 -1.46
N TYR A 684 11.83 -29.35 -2.46
CA TYR A 684 11.49 -27.94 -2.34
C TYR A 684 10.43 -27.68 -1.28
N ASP A 685 9.41 -28.53 -1.16
CA ASP A 685 8.38 -28.40 -0.13
C ASP A 685 8.96 -28.59 1.27
N HIS A 686 9.89 -29.55 1.44
CA HIS A 686 10.58 -29.79 2.71
C HIS A 686 11.62 -28.72 3.04
N MET A 687 12.34 -28.20 2.04
CA MET A 687 13.33 -27.12 2.23
C MET A 687 12.75 -25.84 2.84
N ILE A 688 11.46 -25.58 2.65
CA ILE A 688 10.79 -24.42 3.27
C ILE A 688 10.83 -24.51 4.78
N VAL A 689 10.74 -25.70 5.35
CA VAL A 689 10.84 -25.90 6.79
C VAL A 689 12.26 -25.60 7.29
N GLU A 690 13.27 -25.94 6.49
CA GLU A 690 14.68 -25.63 6.77
C GLU A 690 14.98 -24.14 6.69
N ASN A 691 14.15 -23.36 5.97
CA ASN A 691 14.31 -21.92 5.82
C ASN A 691 13.97 -21.13 7.09
N ILE A 692 13.28 -21.71 8.07
CA ILE A 692 12.94 -21.05 9.34
C ILE A 692 14.21 -20.55 10.03
N ARG A 693 15.26 -21.39 10.13
CA ARG A 693 16.52 -21.00 10.78
C ARG A 693 17.18 -19.78 10.16
N PRO A 694 17.51 -19.72 8.85
CA PRO A 694 18.18 -18.56 8.26
C PRO A 694 17.29 -17.31 8.17
N MET A 695 15.98 -17.44 8.28
CA MET A 695 15.08 -16.28 8.27
C MET A 695 15.00 -15.59 9.61
N PHE A 696 15.12 -16.33 10.70
CA PHE A 696 14.93 -15.81 12.06
C PHE A 696 16.24 -15.72 12.85
N LYS A 697 17.31 -16.38 12.41
CA LYS A 697 18.63 -16.19 13.01
C LYS A 697 19.13 -14.77 12.71
N ASP A 698 19.56 -14.07 13.75
CA ASP A 698 20.06 -12.70 13.65
C ASP A 698 19.07 -11.72 12.97
N SER A 699 17.78 -11.91 13.18
CA SER A 699 16.71 -11.11 12.61
C SER A 699 16.06 -10.17 13.64
N LYS A 700 15.27 -9.21 13.15
CA LYS A 700 14.41 -8.37 14.00
C LYS A 700 13.08 -9.03 14.36
N TYR A 701 12.94 -10.32 14.14
CA TYR A 701 11.73 -11.09 14.46
C TYR A 701 12.02 -12.02 15.61
N ARG A 702 11.30 -11.86 16.72
CA ARG A 702 11.35 -12.75 17.87
C ARG A 702 10.32 -13.86 17.71
N ILE A 703 10.76 -15.11 17.71
CA ILE A 703 9.83 -16.25 17.74
C ILE A 703 9.33 -16.43 19.17
N ILE A 704 8.05 -16.68 19.32
CA ILE A 704 7.36 -16.92 20.59
C ILE A 704 6.52 -18.20 20.52
N LYS A 705 6.31 -18.85 21.65
CA LYS A 705 5.30 -19.92 21.76
C LYS A 705 3.92 -19.30 21.81
N ARG A 706 2.97 -19.93 21.12
CA ARG A 706 1.56 -19.55 21.23
C ARG A 706 1.04 -19.97 22.60
N GLY A 707 0.48 -19.00 23.31
CA GLY A 707 -0.04 -19.20 24.66
C GLY A 707 -1.35 -20.00 24.74
#